data_45da9b675707f71e4c5a1b260acc571b
#
_entry.id   45da9b675707f71e4c5a1b260acc571b
#
_cell.length_a   1.000
_cell.length_b   1.000
_cell.length_c   1.000
_cell.angle_alpha   90.00
_cell.angle_beta   90.00
_cell.angle_gamma   90.00
#
_symmetry.space_group_name_H-M   'P 1'
#
loop_
_entity.id
_entity.type
_entity.pdbx_description
1 polymer ?
#
loop_
_entity_poly.entity_id
_entity_poly.type
_entity_poly.pdbx_seq_one_letter_code
_entity_poly.pdbx_strand_id
1 'polypeptide(L)'
;MKRLLHILLLLCALGFAHEASAQYYTWGSDPAGLKWSTIRTPDVRMIYPDTVSAVARRTLFYIRTVRPDIAFGFRHGPMRIPFVMHPENFQSNGLVMYLPKRVEFLTSPAIDGYSMPWYKQLVAHEYRHAVQYNNLDRGVIRALSYILGQQGSTIGLLCMPIWAMEGDAVMSETAMSSFGRGLQPSFSLGYRAMGRVGRDRKDTRDRRNIDKWFCGSYRDYIPDHYELGYQICSYAYDRYGEVVWDKVARYGSRNPYVLATTRVALEKYYDTNVSRLFRETFDVLERHWESLPQVEDSAEPLTPMPAGNYTTYQWPLPLDAASALALKTDYDRPSRFVRLDTRTGEEEVICYTGAVSTRPAMAGGRVWWTEYRRSKLFEQRVNSQLCYMDLADGTPRMVVGRRNALYPTPSEDAVAWVEYNPDGRYTVVVQGKEGAEKRFATPDRSEIHGLAWDDATRGYYVIVTDDSGMWLGRIDGDGVHPVTEGAYITLSNLRAGGGRLYFGSIASGRDEAHCFDLKTRREYRITTSAYGSFMPVPWRDGEGRERVLLTAYDRRGYHVAAQDADADALIPVAPSKLPLNVVNPDRKRWDVVNLDTVRFSAVDSLRQEGVYRAKRYRKVPNLVNVHSWTPVAFNPFEAVDEHNINLNLGVTLLSQNLLSNTEAFASYGWNRNEGAIFNLGVRYFGLGVRLDLDASYGGNQVFYSVGQYDEQTGKYEYQQRPSPDKYYSVGLSATLPLYFQRGYHTRQLSVTSGWNYSNGMVANLGKIEWNAGQISNIQRIGFRKGLHKLSFGLGYSDQVRMAHRDFAPRWGYMLSTAYTFNPANTHFSDLISFYGQAYLPGFAAHNSLKVAATYQTSIGGYKFPSGYAPLSYRSTRLIPRGYTSSDIISNNYTAFSADYQLPVWYPEGGIGLSLIHISEPTRH
;
A
#
# COMPACT_ATOMS: atom_id res chain seq x y z
N MET A 1 -12.14 10.39 38.67
CA MET A 1 -10.68 10.43 38.45
C MET A 1 -10.05 9.03 38.40
N LYS A 2 -10.11 8.16 39.43
CA LYS A 2 -9.51 6.81 39.35
C LYS A 2 -10.00 5.97 38.17
N ARG A 3 -11.30 5.91 37.85
CA ARG A 3 -11.85 5.20 36.69
C ARG A 3 -11.39 5.79 35.35
N LEU A 4 -11.25 7.11 35.25
CA LEU A 4 -10.73 7.78 34.05
C LEU A 4 -9.27 7.45 33.82
N LEU A 5 -8.47 7.40 34.91
CA LEU A 5 -7.06 7.01 34.85
C LEU A 5 -6.88 5.56 34.43
N HIS A 6 -7.73 4.64 34.94
CA HIS A 6 -7.71 3.23 34.53
C HIS A 6 -8.14 3.04 33.07
N ILE A 7 -9.13 3.77 32.61
CA ILE A 7 -9.55 3.75 31.18
C ILE A 7 -8.44 4.33 30.30
N LEU A 8 -7.80 5.42 30.72
CA LEU A 8 -6.68 6.01 29.99
C LEU A 8 -5.47 5.06 29.95
N LEU A 9 -5.15 4.41 31.06
CA LEU A 9 -4.10 3.39 31.13
C LEU A 9 -4.46 2.14 30.31
N LEU A 10 -5.72 1.72 30.30
CA LEU A 10 -6.19 0.61 29.50
C LEU A 10 -6.18 0.96 28.00
N LEU A 11 -6.60 2.16 27.60
CA LEU A 11 -6.52 2.65 26.23
C LEU A 11 -5.08 2.85 25.77
N CYS A 12 -4.21 3.34 26.65
CA CYS A 12 -2.77 3.37 26.39
C CYS A 12 -2.23 1.94 26.24
N ALA A 13 -2.53 1.03 27.15
CA ALA A 13 -2.06 -0.35 27.09
C ALA A 13 -2.59 -1.13 25.87
N LEU A 14 -3.85 -0.93 25.50
CA LEU A 14 -4.45 -1.54 24.29
C LEU A 14 -3.91 -0.92 22.99
N GLY A 15 -3.66 0.39 22.98
CA GLY A 15 -3.00 1.06 21.86
C GLY A 15 -1.53 0.61 21.70
N PHE A 16 -0.83 0.33 22.80
CA PHE A 16 0.56 -0.14 22.75
C PHE A 16 0.70 -1.63 22.38
N ALA A 17 -0.27 -2.47 22.71
CA ALA A 17 -0.14 -3.91 22.49
C ALA A 17 -0.32 -4.36 21.03
N HIS A 18 -0.99 -3.58 20.18
CA HIS A 18 -1.26 -3.95 18.79
C HIS A 18 -0.53 -3.13 17.73
N GLU A 19 0.07 -2.00 18.10
CA GLU A 19 0.65 -1.06 17.13
C GLU A 19 2.04 -0.54 17.54
N ALA A 20 2.91 -1.40 18.06
CA ALA A 20 4.31 -1.03 18.19
C ALA A 20 4.94 -0.66 16.83
N SER A 21 4.39 -1.16 15.72
CA SER A 21 4.75 -0.76 14.36
C SER A 21 4.19 0.59 13.93
N ALA A 22 3.14 1.13 14.58
CA ALA A 22 2.53 2.41 14.20
C ALA A 22 3.28 3.65 14.69
N GLN A 23 4.36 3.48 15.45
CA GLN A 23 5.18 4.60 15.93
C GLN A 23 6.07 5.21 14.85
N TYR A 24 6.42 4.40 13.86
CA TYR A 24 7.19 4.79 12.68
C TYR A 24 6.48 4.26 11.44
N TYR A 25 5.92 5.16 10.65
CA TYR A 25 5.34 4.78 9.39
C TYR A 25 6.31 5.06 8.25
N THR A 26 6.86 4.01 7.67
CA THR A 26 7.73 4.11 6.51
C THR A 26 6.98 3.74 5.25
N TRP A 27 6.92 4.68 4.33
CA TRP A 27 6.47 4.40 2.96
C TRP A 27 7.62 3.94 2.06
N GLY A 28 8.78 3.67 2.68
CA GLY A 28 10.01 3.29 2.04
C GLY A 28 10.89 4.50 1.68
N SER A 29 12.10 4.18 1.25
CA SER A 29 13.11 5.18 0.92
C SER A 29 13.20 5.44 -0.57
N ASP A 30 13.42 6.71 -0.92
CA ASP A 30 13.76 7.15 -2.28
C ASP A 30 15.21 6.83 -2.64
N PRO A 31 15.55 6.77 -3.95
CA PRO A 31 16.94 6.60 -4.38
C PRO A 31 17.89 7.61 -3.76
N ALA A 32 19.03 7.13 -3.27
CA ALA A 32 20.02 7.94 -2.53
C ALA A 32 20.54 9.16 -3.31
N GLY A 33 20.66 9.02 -4.63
CA GLY A 33 21.19 10.04 -5.53
C GLY A 33 20.27 11.24 -5.79
N LEU A 34 19.02 11.21 -5.36
CA LEU A 34 18.09 12.31 -5.59
C LEU A 34 18.53 13.57 -4.84
N LYS A 35 18.56 14.68 -5.56
CA LYS A 35 18.75 16.01 -5.01
C LYS A 35 17.39 16.61 -4.70
N TRP A 36 17.24 17.16 -3.51
CA TRP A 36 15.98 17.64 -2.99
C TRP A 36 15.96 19.15 -2.84
N SER A 37 14.84 19.76 -3.19
CA SER A 37 14.51 21.17 -3.02
C SER A 37 13.28 21.36 -2.14
N THR A 38 13.10 22.57 -1.63
CA THR A 38 11.93 22.96 -0.86
C THR A 38 11.47 24.36 -1.24
N ILE A 39 10.15 24.52 -1.37
CA ILE A 39 9.47 25.81 -1.49
C ILE A 39 8.67 26.02 -0.21
N ARG A 40 8.74 27.22 0.35
CA ARG A 40 7.96 27.61 1.53
C ARG A 40 7.09 28.81 1.20
N THR A 41 5.81 28.66 1.46
CA THR A 41 4.83 29.75 1.49
C THR A 41 4.37 29.98 2.93
N PRO A 42 3.55 30.99 3.24
CA PRO A 42 2.98 31.15 4.57
C PRO A 42 2.23 29.91 5.06
N ASP A 43 1.59 29.16 4.13
CA ASP A 43 0.67 28.08 4.43
C ASP A 43 1.20 26.70 4.15
N VAL A 44 2.11 26.56 3.19
CA VAL A 44 2.54 25.28 2.63
C VAL A 44 4.06 25.19 2.58
N ARG A 45 4.59 24.01 2.87
CA ARG A 45 5.98 23.63 2.61
C ARG A 45 6.00 22.46 1.65
N MET A 46 6.48 22.68 0.43
CA MET A 46 6.74 21.61 -0.55
C MET A 46 8.16 21.11 -0.41
N ILE A 47 8.38 19.80 -0.46
CA ILE A 47 9.68 19.11 -0.48
C ILE A 47 9.63 18.14 -1.66
N TYR A 48 10.55 18.26 -2.59
CA TYR A 48 10.50 17.52 -3.83
C TYR A 48 11.91 17.33 -4.43
N PRO A 49 12.15 16.25 -5.20
CA PRO A 49 13.35 16.09 -6.00
C PRO A 49 13.43 17.15 -7.11
N ASP A 50 14.63 17.64 -7.40
CA ASP A 50 14.87 18.71 -8.39
C ASP A 50 14.30 18.37 -9.78
N THR A 51 14.23 17.08 -10.12
CA THR A 51 13.66 16.56 -11.37
C THR A 51 12.20 16.94 -11.60
N VAL A 52 11.40 17.07 -10.52
CA VAL A 52 9.96 17.39 -10.60
C VAL A 52 9.63 18.83 -10.20
N SER A 53 10.55 19.75 -10.39
CA SER A 53 10.35 21.16 -9.99
C SER A 53 9.11 21.80 -10.66
N ALA A 54 8.88 21.53 -11.95
CA ALA A 54 7.70 22.03 -12.68
C ALA A 54 6.40 21.46 -12.11
N VAL A 55 6.37 20.15 -11.85
CA VAL A 55 5.22 19.46 -11.24
C VAL A 55 4.95 20.01 -9.84
N ALA A 56 5.98 20.21 -9.01
CA ALA A 56 5.84 20.75 -7.67
C ALA A 56 5.22 22.16 -7.67
N ARG A 57 5.59 23.01 -8.61
CA ARG A 57 5.01 24.36 -8.76
C ARG A 57 3.55 24.30 -9.21
N ARG A 58 3.24 23.42 -10.16
CA ARG A 58 1.86 23.19 -10.61
C ARG A 58 1.00 22.69 -9.45
N THR A 59 1.47 21.71 -8.69
CA THR A 59 0.79 21.19 -7.51
C THR A 59 0.58 22.27 -6.44
N LEU A 60 1.60 23.08 -6.17
CA LEU A 60 1.52 24.20 -5.25
C LEU A 60 0.46 25.21 -5.68
N PHE A 61 0.34 25.48 -6.98
CA PHE A 61 -0.71 26.35 -7.52
C PHE A 61 -2.09 25.80 -7.18
N TYR A 62 -2.35 24.51 -7.43
CA TYR A 62 -3.64 23.88 -7.11
C TYR A 62 -3.94 23.87 -5.61
N ILE A 63 -2.96 23.54 -4.76
CA ILE A 63 -3.12 23.59 -3.30
C ILE A 63 -3.58 24.97 -2.84
N ARG A 64 -2.98 26.03 -3.36
CA ARG A 64 -3.31 27.40 -3.00
C ARG A 64 -4.67 27.84 -3.56
N THR A 65 -5.03 27.35 -4.73
CA THR A 65 -6.31 27.64 -5.36
C THR A 65 -7.49 27.01 -4.58
N VAL A 66 -7.35 25.75 -4.15
CA VAL A 66 -8.43 25.08 -3.39
C VAL A 66 -8.47 25.46 -1.91
N ARG A 67 -7.39 25.99 -1.35
CA ARG A 67 -7.25 26.26 0.08
C ARG A 67 -8.37 27.09 0.71
N PRO A 68 -8.88 28.15 0.10
CA PRO A 68 -9.97 28.93 0.68
C PRO A 68 -11.23 28.09 0.92
N ASP A 69 -11.54 27.21 -0.01
CA ASP A 69 -12.83 26.54 -0.11
C ASP A 69 -12.82 25.09 0.37
N ILE A 70 -11.64 24.45 0.45
CA ILE A 70 -11.51 23.03 0.80
C ILE A 70 -12.07 22.67 2.19
N ALA A 71 -12.27 23.67 3.05
CA ALA A 71 -12.80 23.49 4.40
C ALA A 71 -14.33 23.58 4.48
N PHE A 72 -15.03 23.72 3.35
CA PHE A 72 -16.49 23.78 3.38
C PHE A 72 -17.09 22.67 4.26
N GLY A 73 -18.13 23.00 5.01
CA GLY A 73 -18.74 22.08 5.98
C GLY A 73 -17.98 21.87 7.29
N PHE A 74 -16.73 22.35 7.39
CA PHE A 74 -15.92 22.32 8.61
C PHE A 74 -15.58 23.72 9.13
N ARG A 75 -15.48 23.86 10.44
CA ARG A 75 -15.18 25.13 11.10
C ARG A 75 -13.75 25.60 10.89
N HIS A 76 -12.80 24.68 10.84
CA HIS A 76 -11.39 25.00 10.76
C HIS A 76 -10.82 24.56 9.43
N GLY A 77 -10.03 25.42 8.79
CA GLY A 77 -9.32 25.15 7.55
C GLY A 77 -8.23 24.06 7.70
N PRO A 78 -7.53 23.75 6.62
CA PRO A 78 -6.50 22.72 6.64
C PRO A 78 -5.35 23.08 7.59
N MET A 79 -4.82 22.08 8.29
CA MET A 79 -3.64 22.28 9.13
C MET A 79 -2.43 22.66 8.27
N ARG A 80 -1.47 23.37 8.88
CA ARG A 80 -0.18 23.61 8.22
C ARG A 80 0.61 22.30 8.21
N ILE A 81 0.81 21.73 7.02
CA ILE A 81 1.41 20.43 6.82
C ILE A 81 2.40 20.47 5.64
N PRO A 82 3.59 19.83 5.74
CA PRO A 82 4.50 19.70 4.61
C PRO A 82 3.98 18.67 3.60
N PHE A 83 4.27 18.93 2.32
CA PHE A 83 4.03 18.03 1.20
C PHE A 83 5.36 17.49 0.71
N VAL A 84 5.46 16.18 0.55
CA VAL A 84 6.63 15.46 0.04
C VAL A 84 6.24 14.77 -1.26
N MET A 85 7.06 14.89 -2.31
CA MET A 85 6.78 14.31 -3.62
C MET A 85 7.77 13.21 -3.96
N HIS A 86 7.25 12.08 -4.48
CA HIS A 86 8.02 10.88 -4.84
C HIS A 86 7.85 10.56 -6.33
N PRO A 87 8.78 10.99 -7.19
CA PRO A 87 8.65 10.82 -8.65
C PRO A 87 9.12 9.47 -9.18
N GLU A 88 9.86 8.71 -8.39
CA GLU A 88 10.42 7.42 -8.81
C GLU A 88 9.45 6.25 -8.60
N ASN A 89 8.32 6.49 -7.94
CA ASN A 89 7.29 5.49 -7.76
C ASN A 89 6.21 5.64 -8.84
N PHE A 90 6.10 4.64 -9.69
CA PHE A 90 5.19 4.64 -10.81
C PHE A 90 3.76 4.19 -10.45
N GLN A 91 3.48 3.85 -9.22
CA GLN A 91 2.13 3.66 -8.71
C GLN A 91 1.53 5.02 -8.34
N SER A 92 0.35 5.31 -8.83
CA SER A 92 -0.36 6.54 -8.45
C SER A 92 -0.96 6.40 -7.06
N ASN A 93 -0.64 7.33 -6.16
CA ASN A 93 -1.23 7.40 -4.83
C ASN A 93 -0.98 8.76 -4.17
N GLY A 94 -1.77 9.06 -3.15
CA GLY A 94 -1.54 10.12 -2.18
C GLY A 94 -1.82 9.62 -0.79
N LEU A 95 -1.26 10.27 0.22
CA LEU A 95 -1.45 9.86 1.60
C LEU A 95 -1.19 11.03 2.56
N VAL A 96 -2.06 11.20 3.53
CA VAL A 96 -1.83 12.13 4.64
C VAL A 96 -1.47 11.38 5.90
N MET A 97 -0.26 11.64 6.38
CA MET A 97 0.32 10.97 7.53
C MET A 97 0.22 11.80 8.79
N TYR A 98 0.02 11.13 9.92
CA TYR A 98 0.07 11.77 11.24
C TYR A 98 1.44 11.68 11.92
N LEU A 99 2.25 10.68 11.61
CA LEU A 99 3.50 10.40 12.32
C LEU A 99 4.68 10.20 11.34
N PRO A 100 5.49 11.23 11.15
CA PRO A 100 5.24 12.66 11.39
C PRO A 100 4.21 13.23 10.42
N LYS A 101 3.54 14.33 10.84
CA LYS A 101 2.54 15.01 10.00
C LYS A 101 3.12 15.47 8.67
N ARG A 102 2.64 14.90 7.56
CA ARG A 102 2.99 15.24 6.19
C ARG A 102 1.96 14.70 5.20
N VAL A 103 1.94 15.27 4.01
CA VAL A 103 1.24 14.73 2.85
C VAL A 103 2.31 14.17 1.91
N GLU A 104 2.12 12.96 1.45
CA GLU A 104 3.01 12.33 0.46
C GLU A 104 2.28 12.16 -0.86
N PHE A 105 2.88 12.60 -1.95
CA PHE A 105 2.36 12.51 -3.30
C PHE A 105 3.27 11.65 -4.16
N LEU A 106 2.73 10.57 -4.70
CA LEU A 106 3.34 9.89 -5.82
C LEU A 106 2.98 10.67 -7.09
N THR A 107 3.99 11.09 -7.83
CA THR A 107 3.77 12.03 -8.94
C THR A 107 3.31 11.37 -10.23
N SER A 108 3.29 10.06 -10.30
CA SER A 108 2.77 9.33 -11.46
C SER A 108 1.24 9.37 -11.47
N PRO A 109 0.62 9.82 -12.56
CA PRO A 109 -0.83 9.77 -12.70
C PRO A 109 -1.39 8.35 -12.67
N ALA A 110 -2.66 8.22 -12.32
CA ALA A 110 -3.36 6.95 -12.44
C ALA A 110 -3.37 6.48 -13.90
N ILE A 111 -3.20 5.18 -14.12
CA ILE A 111 -3.19 4.61 -15.48
C ILE A 111 -4.56 4.74 -16.12
N ASP A 112 -5.61 4.36 -15.42
CA ASP A 112 -7.00 4.59 -15.81
C ASP A 112 -7.47 5.90 -15.17
N GLY A 113 -6.96 7.03 -15.69
CA GLY A 113 -7.23 8.36 -15.18
C GLY A 113 -8.66 8.82 -15.45
N TYR A 114 -9.05 9.84 -14.72
CA TYR A 114 -10.30 10.56 -14.98
C TYR A 114 -10.05 11.73 -15.95
N SER A 115 -11.11 12.34 -16.43
CA SER A 115 -11.02 13.47 -17.37
C SER A 115 -10.58 14.79 -16.71
N MET A 116 -9.82 14.70 -15.64
CA MET A 116 -9.18 15.81 -14.95
C MET A 116 -7.73 15.43 -14.61
N PRO A 117 -6.77 16.33 -14.80
CA PRO A 117 -5.38 16.06 -14.46
C PRO A 117 -5.22 15.56 -13.03
N TRP A 118 -4.40 14.51 -12.85
CA TRP A 118 -4.18 13.82 -11.60
C TRP A 118 -3.89 14.72 -10.41
N TYR A 119 -3.06 15.74 -10.61
CA TYR A 119 -2.69 16.65 -9.50
C TYR A 119 -3.84 17.49 -8.99
N LYS A 120 -4.83 17.82 -9.82
CA LYS A 120 -6.02 18.53 -9.37
C LYS A 120 -6.88 17.67 -8.47
N GLN A 121 -7.11 16.43 -8.91
CA GLN A 121 -7.89 15.45 -8.14
C GLN A 121 -7.20 15.12 -6.83
N LEU A 122 -5.91 14.77 -6.88
CA LEU A 122 -5.11 14.42 -5.71
C LEU A 122 -5.10 15.54 -4.66
N VAL A 123 -4.94 16.78 -5.08
CA VAL A 123 -4.98 17.93 -4.17
C VAL A 123 -6.36 18.11 -3.55
N ALA A 124 -7.43 18.00 -4.31
CA ALA A 124 -8.78 18.14 -3.77
C ALA A 124 -9.13 17.04 -2.75
N HIS A 125 -8.58 15.85 -2.94
CA HIS A 125 -8.76 14.72 -2.03
C HIS A 125 -7.87 14.83 -0.78
N GLU A 126 -6.56 14.80 -0.96
CA GLU A 126 -5.60 14.71 0.16
C GLU A 126 -5.62 15.96 1.05
N TYR A 127 -5.84 17.14 0.46
CA TYR A 127 -5.89 18.35 1.27
C TYR A 127 -7.16 18.42 2.11
N ARG A 128 -8.22 17.70 1.73
CA ARG A 128 -9.41 17.52 2.58
C ARG A 128 -9.08 16.77 3.85
N HIS A 129 -8.24 15.76 3.81
CA HIS A 129 -7.76 15.09 5.02
C HIS A 129 -7.01 16.03 5.97
N ALA A 130 -6.25 16.99 5.45
CA ALA A 130 -5.62 18.01 6.30
C ALA A 130 -6.66 18.90 7.02
N VAL A 131 -7.85 19.10 6.46
CA VAL A 131 -8.97 19.75 7.13
C VAL A 131 -9.56 18.87 8.22
N GLN A 132 -9.88 17.63 7.89
CA GLN A 132 -10.43 16.65 8.83
C GLN A 132 -9.51 16.50 10.05
N TYR A 133 -8.23 16.31 9.81
CA TYR A 133 -7.22 16.16 10.86
C TYR A 133 -7.10 17.40 11.74
N ASN A 134 -7.19 18.62 11.18
CA ASN A 134 -7.18 19.83 11.98
C ASN A 134 -8.43 19.95 12.87
N ASN A 135 -9.58 19.45 12.42
CA ASN A 135 -10.81 19.47 13.18
C ASN A 135 -10.91 18.35 14.22
N LEU A 136 -10.24 17.23 14.00
CA LEU A 136 -10.06 16.15 14.98
C LEU A 136 -9.00 16.49 16.04
N ASP A 137 -7.96 17.23 15.69
CA ASP A 137 -6.89 17.66 16.61
C ASP A 137 -7.32 18.89 17.43
N ARG A 138 -8.41 18.76 18.21
CA ARG A 138 -9.00 19.78 19.05
C ARG A 138 -9.38 19.22 20.43
N GLY A 139 -9.82 20.08 21.33
CA GLY A 139 -10.32 19.68 22.64
C GLY A 139 -9.36 18.79 23.43
N VAL A 140 -9.85 17.63 23.89
CA VAL A 140 -9.07 16.67 24.65
C VAL A 140 -7.93 16.06 23.81
N ILE A 141 -8.17 15.78 22.54
CA ILE A 141 -7.11 15.29 21.62
C ILE A 141 -5.96 16.28 21.55
N ARG A 142 -6.25 17.57 21.45
CA ARG A 142 -5.22 18.60 21.47
C ARG A 142 -4.46 18.65 22.78
N ALA A 143 -5.15 18.48 23.91
CA ALA A 143 -4.50 18.40 25.21
C ALA A 143 -3.56 17.18 25.30
N LEU A 144 -4.01 16.03 24.79
CA LEU A 144 -3.17 14.82 24.71
C LEU A 144 -1.96 15.02 23.81
N SER A 145 -2.08 15.81 22.73
CA SER A 145 -0.94 16.10 21.86
C SER A 145 0.17 16.93 22.53
N TYR A 146 -0.14 17.69 23.57
CA TYR A 146 0.88 18.34 24.38
C TYR A 146 1.62 17.37 25.31
N ILE A 147 1.02 16.24 25.66
CA ILE A 147 1.61 15.21 26.54
C ILE A 147 2.34 14.14 25.75
N LEU A 148 1.86 13.80 24.56
CA LEU A 148 2.31 12.67 23.74
C LEU A 148 2.90 13.08 22.39
N GLY A 149 2.98 14.39 22.11
CA GLY A 149 3.36 14.88 20.80
C GLY A 149 2.32 14.49 19.72
N GLN A 150 2.76 14.25 18.51
CA GLN A 150 1.86 13.89 17.41
C GLN A 150 1.15 12.55 17.63
N GLN A 151 1.69 11.64 18.45
CA GLN A 151 0.97 10.42 18.85
C GLN A 151 -0.36 10.74 19.54
N GLY A 152 -0.44 11.79 20.35
CA GLY A 152 -1.70 12.22 20.94
C GLY A 152 -2.75 12.61 19.92
N SER A 153 -2.33 13.20 18.80
CA SER A 153 -3.23 13.56 17.69
C SER A 153 -3.78 12.32 16.95
N THR A 154 -3.05 11.19 16.90
CA THR A 154 -3.52 9.97 16.21
C THR A 154 -4.75 9.36 16.87
N ILE A 155 -4.96 9.61 18.16
CA ILE A 155 -6.19 9.19 18.86
C ILE A 155 -7.44 9.78 18.16
N GLY A 156 -7.31 10.94 17.51
CA GLY A 156 -8.37 11.53 16.70
C GLY A 156 -8.84 10.64 15.56
N LEU A 157 -7.98 9.82 14.98
CA LEU A 157 -8.36 8.89 13.91
C LEU A 157 -9.36 7.82 14.37
N LEU A 158 -9.31 7.45 15.65
CA LEU A 158 -10.28 6.52 16.23
C LEU A 158 -11.66 7.15 16.42
N CYS A 159 -11.75 8.49 16.37
CA CYS A 159 -12.98 9.22 16.58
C CYS A 159 -13.87 9.38 15.34
N MET A 160 -13.30 9.15 14.15
CA MET A 160 -14.01 9.20 12.88
C MET A 160 -13.54 8.02 12.04
N PRO A 161 -14.43 7.11 11.63
CA PRO A 161 -14.03 5.91 10.91
C PRO A 161 -13.51 6.24 9.51
N ILE A 162 -12.62 5.38 8.98
CA ILE A 162 -11.96 5.59 7.70
C ILE A 162 -12.96 5.81 6.54
N TRP A 163 -14.05 5.05 6.49
CA TRP A 163 -15.07 5.23 5.46
C TRP A 163 -15.68 6.63 5.47
N ALA A 164 -15.84 7.27 6.64
CA ALA A 164 -16.37 8.62 6.73
C ALA A 164 -15.34 9.68 6.33
N MET A 165 -14.06 9.43 6.62
CA MET A 165 -12.97 10.32 6.22
C MET A 165 -12.77 10.26 4.70
N GLU A 166 -12.66 9.08 4.12
CA GLU A 166 -12.49 8.88 2.68
C GLU A 166 -13.74 9.31 1.89
N GLY A 167 -14.92 8.97 2.39
CA GLY A 167 -16.18 9.38 1.76
C GLY A 167 -16.35 10.89 1.71
N ASP A 168 -15.98 11.61 2.76
CA ASP A 168 -15.98 13.07 2.79
C ASP A 168 -14.91 13.67 1.86
N ALA A 169 -13.77 13.02 1.69
CA ALA A 169 -12.74 13.45 0.75
C ALA A 169 -13.20 13.25 -0.70
N VAL A 170 -13.83 12.13 -1.04
CA VAL A 170 -14.47 11.91 -2.36
C VAL A 170 -15.60 12.90 -2.61
N MET A 171 -16.40 13.21 -1.57
CA MET A 171 -17.43 14.24 -1.67
C MET A 171 -16.82 15.61 -1.97
N SER A 172 -15.68 15.95 -1.38
CA SER A 172 -14.99 17.21 -1.62
C SER A 172 -14.52 17.36 -3.07
N GLU A 173 -13.84 16.36 -3.63
CA GLU A 173 -13.42 16.41 -5.03
C GLU A 173 -14.61 16.46 -6.00
N THR A 174 -15.71 15.78 -5.64
CA THR A 174 -16.97 15.76 -6.40
C THR A 174 -17.69 17.10 -6.37
N ALA A 175 -17.69 17.78 -5.23
CA ALA A 175 -18.29 19.12 -5.10
C ALA A 175 -17.49 20.18 -5.88
N MET A 176 -16.17 20.01 -5.99
CA MET A 176 -15.27 20.99 -6.61
C MET A 176 -15.06 20.78 -8.12
N SER A 177 -15.60 19.71 -8.74
CA SER A 177 -15.37 19.41 -10.15
C SER A 177 -16.57 18.74 -10.79
N SER A 178 -16.63 18.72 -12.13
CA SER A 178 -17.59 17.87 -12.88
C SER A 178 -17.17 16.39 -12.91
N PHE A 179 -16.05 16.05 -12.32
CA PHE A 179 -15.36 14.78 -12.49
C PHE A 179 -14.90 14.09 -11.24
N GLY A 180 -15.31 14.56 -10.07
CA GLY A 180 -15.08 13.82 -8.85
C GLY A 180 -15.54 12.37 -9.00
N ARG A 181 -14.85 11.43 -8.36
CA ARG A 181 -15.16 9.98 -8.43
C ARG A 181 -16.62 9.67 -8.17
N GLY A 182 -17.27 10.42 -7.26
CA GLY A 182 -18.68 10.27 -6.96
C GLY A 182 -19.63 10.51 -8.14
N LEU A 183 -19.19 11.16 -9.22
CA LEU A 183 -19.99 11.37 -10.44
C LEU A 183 -19.76 10.29 -11.51
N GLN A 184 -18.75 9.41 -11.32
CA GLN A 184 -18.47 8.34 -12.28
C GLN A 184 -19.54 7.25 -12.16
N PRO A 185 -20.08 6.74 -13.28
CA PRO A 185 -21.07 5.67 -13.25
C PRO A 185 -20.55 4.40 -12.54
N SER A 186 -19.27 4.06 -12.75
CA SER A 186 -18.59 2.92 -12.11
C SER A 186 -18.51 3.04 -10.60
N PHE A 187 -18.57 4.24 -10.01
CA PHE A 187 -18.40 4.44 -8.58
C PHE A 187 -19.59 3.95 -7.71
N SER A 188 -20.72 3.60 -8.32
CA SER A 188 -21.84 2.92 -7.66
C SER A 188 -22.10 1.51 -8.21
N LEU A 189 -21.22 1.06 -9.12
CA LEU A 189 -21.42 -0.15 -9.91
C LEU A 189 -21.68 -1.40 -9.06
N GLY A 190 -20.81 -1.64 -8.06
CA GLY A 190 -20.93 -2.79 -7.17
C GLY A 190 -22.25 -2.80 -6.42
N TYR A 191 -22.66 -1.65 -5.88
CA TYR A 191 -23.91 -1.53 -5.14
C TYR A 191 -25.13 -1.70 -6.04
N ARG A 192 -25.12 -1.11 -7.24
CA ARG A 192 -26.22 -1.24 -8.22
C ARG A 192 -26.42 -2.69 -8.66
N ALA A 193 -25.33 -3.39 -8.96
CA ALA A 193 -25.37 -4.77 -9.43
C ALA A 193 -25.77 -5.79 -8.33
N MET A 194 -25.43 -5.49 -7.08
CA MET A 194 -25.82 -6.34 -5.95
C MET A 194 -27.29 -6.22 -5.61
N GLY A 195 -27.93 -5.07 -5.87
CA GLY A 195 -29.32 -4.77 -5.56
C GLY A 195 -29.67 -4.96 -4.08
N ARG A 196 -30.67 -4.21 -3.57
CA ARG A 196 -31.24 -4.37 -2.23
C ARG A 196 -30.23 -4.41 -1.08
N VAL A 197 -29.26 -3.51 -1.13
CA VAL A 197 -28.28 -3.29 -0.07
C VAL A 197 -29.02 -2.83 1.20
N GLY A 198 -28.96 -3.60 2.24
CA GLY A 198 -29.57 -3.22 3.54
C GLY A 198 -31.02 -3.60 3.75
N ARG A 199 -31.72 -4.17 2.78
CA ARG A 199 -33.08 -4.69 2.95
C ARG A 199 -33.12 -6.07 3.59
N ASP A 200 -34.20 -6.32 4.25
CA ASP A 200 -34.55 -7.41 5.15
C ASP A 200 -33.87 -8.79 4.88
N ARG A 201 -33.43 -9.41 5.97
CA ARG A 201 -32.87 -10.77 6.06
C ARG A 201 -33.74 -11.90 5.46
N LYS A 202 -34.88 -11.58 4.88
CA LYS A 202 -35.81 -12.59 4.32
C LYS A 202 -35.46 -13.04 2.91
N ASP A 203 -34.66 -12.26 2.17
CA ASP A 203 -34.15 -12.74 0.90
C ASP A 203 -32.90 -13.60 1.18
N THR A 204 -33.06 -14.91 1.04
CA THR A 204 -32.08 -15.94 1.40
C THR A 204 -30.79 -15.90 0.60
N ARG A 205 -30.62 -15.00 -0.36
CA ARG A 205 -29.49 -14.92 -1.28
C ARG A 205 -28.41 -13.94 -0.86
N ASP A 206 -28.74 -12.90 -0.11
CA ASP A 206 -27.74 -11.94 0.37
C ASP A 206 -27.79 -11.83 1.89
N ARG A 207 -26.95 -12.64 2.56
CA ARG A 207 -26.83 -12.71 4.03
C ARG A 207 -25.79 -11.72 4.58
N ARG A 208 -25.42 -10.67 3.82
CA ARG A 208 -24.44 -9.70 4.29
C ARG A 208 -25.04 -8.89 5.42
N ASN A 209 -24.44 -9.00 6.61
CA ASN A 209 -24.77 -8.09 7.69
C ASN A 209 -24.11 -6.72 7.46
N ILE A 210 -24.58 -5.72 8.18
CA ILE A 210 -24.08 -4.35 8.04
C ILE A 210 -22.59 -4.24 8.28
N ASP A 211 -22.03 -5.05 9.17
CA ASP A 211 -20.60 -5.06 9.50
C ASP A 211 -19.73 -5.44 8.30
N LYS A 212 -20.20 -6.35 7.44
CA LYS A 212 -19.51 -6.71 6.20
C LYS A 212 -19.33 -5.53 5.26
N TRP A 213 -20.36 -4.69 5.11
CA TRP A 213 -20.30 -3.53 4.24
C TRP A 213 -19.26 -2.50 4.68
N PHE A 214 -19.00 -2.41 5.98
CA PHE A 214 -18.02 -1.49 6.55
C PHE A 214 -16.61 -2.08 6.68
N CYS A 215 -16.49 -3.38 6.86
CA CYS A 215 -15.25 -4.04 7.22
C CYS A 215 -14.69 -4.97 6.13
N GLY A 216 -15.44 -5.17 5.03
CA GLY A 216 -15.04 -6.12 3.99
C GLY A 216 -15.34 -7.56 4.34
N SER A 217 -14.91 -8.50 3.49
CA SER A 217 -15.10 -9.94 3.67
C SER A 217 -14.01 -10.72 2.92
N TYR A 218 -13.51 -11.78 3.55
CA TYR A 218 -12.64 -12.75 2.84
C TYR A 218 -13.42 -13.67 1.91
N ARG A 219 -14.71 -13.84 2.17
CA ARG A 219 -15.57 -14.73 1.44
C ARG A 219 -16.25 -14.07 0.25
N ASP A 220 -16.83 -12.90 0.48
CA ASP A 220 -17.68 -12.21 -0.48
C ASP A 220 -17.03 -10.90 -0.93
N TYR A 221 -17.24 -10.54 -2.18
CA TYR A 221 -16.87 -9.20 -2.65
C TYR A 221 -17.72 -8.15 -1.96
N ILE A 222 -17.08 -7.11 -1.48
CA ILE A 222 -17.70 -5.90 -0.93
C ILE A 222 -17.03 -4.71 -1.63
N PRO A 223 -17.80 -3.75 -2.15
CA PRO A 223 -17.26 -2.49 -2.64
C PRO A 223 -16.46 -1.78 -1.54
N ASP A 224 -15.48 -1.01 -1.93
CA ASP A 224 -14.55 -0.43 -0.97
C ASP A 224 -15.17 0.68 -0.11
N HIS A 225 -14.42 1.12 0.89
CA HIS A 225 -14.85 2.13 1.84
C HIS A 225 -14.91 3.55 1.24
N TYR A 226 -14.29 3.81 0.09
CA TYR A 226 -14.42 5.08 -0.65
C TYR A 226 -15.81 5.21 -1.25
N GLU A 227 -16.27 4.17 -1.95
CA GLU A 227 -17.61 4.09 -2.55
C GLU A 227 -18.69 4.17 -1.47
N LEU A 228 -18.58 3.32 -0.44
CA LEU A 228 -19.49 3.32 0.69
C LEU A 228 -19.54 4.67 1.39
N GLY A 229 -18.39 5.19 1.71
CA GLY A 229 -18.24 6.43 2.46
C GLY A 229 -18.82 7.62 1.71
N TYR A 230 -18.57 7.71 0.40
CA TYR A 230 -19.14 8.77 -0.42
C TYR A 230 -20.68 8.78 -0.39
N GLN A 231 -21.31 7.63 -0.59
CA GLN A 231 -22.77 7.53 -0.59
C GLN A 231 -23.36 7.97 0.75
N ILE A 232 -22.79 7.49 1.85
CA ILE A 232 -23.28 7.83 3.19
C ILE A 232 -22.96 9.28 3.55
N CYS A 233 -21.76 9.78 3.23
CA CYS A 233 -21.38 11.15 3.57
C CYS A 233 -22.19 12.19 2.79
N SER A 234 -22.38 12.00 1.49
CA SER A 234 -23.17 12.92 0.67
C SER A 234 -24.65 12.91 1.05
N TYR A 235 -25.23 11.73 1.36
CA TYR A 235 -26.58 11.66 1.90
C TYR A 235 -26.71 12.39 3.25
N ALA A 236 -25.73 12.22 4.14
CA ALA A 236 -25.73 12.90 5.43
C ALA A 236 -25.66 14.43 5.28
N TYR A 237 -24.88 14.94 4.35
CA TYR A 237 -24.83 16.36 4.01
C TYR A 237 -26.18 16.87 3.50
N ASP A 238 -26.81 16.13 2.62
CA ASP A 238 -28.12 16.50 2.08
C ASP A 238 -29.22 16.48 3.15
N ARG A 239 -29.24 15.41 3.94
CA ARG A 239 -30.32 15.16 4.93
C ARG A 239 -30.19 15.99 6.20
N TYR A 240 -28.97 16.18 6.72
CA TYR A 240 -28.69 16.77 8.03
C TYR A 240 -27.99 18.14 7.96
N GLY A 241 -27.60 18.55 6.76
CA GLY A 241 -27.00 19.85 6.47
C GLY A 241 -25.48 19.88 6.59
N GLU A 242 -24.94 21.02 6.22
CA GLU A 242 -23.54 21.23 5.88
C GLU A 242 -22.53 20.92 6.98
N VAL A 243 -22.93 21.05 8.24
CA VAL A 243 -22.02 20.94 9.38
C VAL A 243 -22.08 19.56 10.08
N VAL A 244 -22.64 18.54 9.41
CA VAL A 244 -22.86 17.22 10.03
C VAL A 244 -21.53 16.63 10.47
N TRP A 245 -20.53 16.58 9.60
CA TRP A 245 -19.24 15.97 9.90
C TRP A 245 -18.36 16.86 10.80
N ASP A 246 -18.48 18.19 10.74
CA ASP A 246 -17.88 19.09 11.74
C ASP A 246 -18.37 18.77 13.16
N LYS A 247 -19.68 18.58 13.33
CA LYS A 247 -20.22 18.23 14.64
C LYS A 247 -19.76 16.86 15.14
N VAL A 248 -19.65 15.88 14.24
CA VAL A 248 -19.12 14.54 14.56
C VAL A 248 -17.64 14.65 14.99
N ALA A 249 -16.79 15.29 14.18
CA ALA A 249 -15.38 15.49 14.49
C ALA A 249 -15.17 16.25 15.81
N ARG A 250 -15.97 17.30 16.02
CA ARG A 250 -15.92 18.10 17.27
C ARG A 250 -16.37 17.31 18.50
N TYR A 251 -17.37 16.44 18.37
CA TYR A 251 -17.75 15.55 19.46
C TYR A 251 -16.64 14.58 19.80
N GLY A 252 -16.07 13.90 18.79
CA GLY A 252 -14.97 12.95 18.93
C GLY A 252 -13.74 13.60 19.57
N SER A 253 -13.32 14.75 19.09
CA SER A 253 -12.16 15.46 19.62
C SER A 253 -12.26 15.89 21.08
N ARG A 254 -13.48 16.07 21.58
CA ARG A 254 -13.77 16.42 22.98
C ARG A 254 -14.00 15.22 23.87
N ASN A 255 -14.42 14.10 23.31
CA ASN A 255 -14.82 12.89 24.03
C ASN A 255 -14.13 11.63 23.49
N PRO A 256 -12.80 11.60 23.30
CA PRO A 256 -12.11 10.47 22.68
C PRO A 256 -12.17 9.17 23.50
N TYR A 257 -12.59 9.26 24.76
CA TYR A 257 -12.81 8.13 25.66
C TYR A 257 -14.16 7.42 25.44
N VAL A 258 -15.02 7.95 24.58
CA VAL A 258 -16.30 7.34 24.23
C VAL A 258 -16.07 6.34 23.11
N LEU A 259 -16.43 5.10 23.32
CA LEU A 259 -16.42 4.09 22.27
C LEU A 259 -17.46 4.44 21.18
N ALA A 260 -17.12 4.25 19.91
CA ALA A 260 -17.97 4.58 18.78
C ALA A 260 -18.46 6.04 18.77
N THR A 261 -17.54 6.99 18.91
CA THR A 261 -17.81 8.43 18.99
C THR A 261 -18.71 8.95 17.86
N THR A 262 -18.51 8.47 16.63
CA THR A 262 -19.35 8.84 15.46
C THR A 262 -20.81 8.47 15.68
N ARG A 263 -21.09 7.25 16.17
CA ARG A 263 -22.45 6.80 16.48
C ARG A 263 -23.10 7.71 17.52
N VAL A 264 -22.40 7.93 18.64
CA VAL A 264 -22.93 8.75 19.75
C VAL A 264 -23.13 10.20 19.33
N ALA A 265 -22.26 10.75 18.47
CA ALA A 265 -22.41 12.09 17.94
C ALA A 265 -23.66 12.23 17.05
N LEU A 266 -23.88 11.24 16.15
CA LEU A 266 -25.06 11.20 15.28
C LEU A 266 -26.35 11.07 16.10
N GLU A 267 -26.38 10.19 17.11
CA GLU A 267 -27.52 10.05 18.03
C GLU A 267 -27.81 11.36 18.76
N LYS A 268 -26.76 12.02 19.27
CA LYS A 268 -26.90 13.23 20.06
C LYS A 268 -27.40 14.45 19.27
N TYR A 269 -26.92 14.63 18.04
CA TYR A 269 -27.15 15.84 17.28
C TYR A 269 -28.21 15.71 16.19
N TYR A 270 -28.55 14.48 15.78
CA TYR A 270 -29.37 14.23 14.60
C TYR A 270 -30.39 13.10 14.80
N ASP A 271 -30.51 12.55 16.00
CA ASP A 271 -31.40 11.42 16.32
C ASP A 271 -31.28 10.26 15.34
N THR A 272 -30.04 9.97 14.92
CA THR A 272 -29.72 8.88 14.00
C THR A 272 -28.43 8.19 14.43
N ASN A 273 -28.11 7.05 13.80
CA ASN A 273 -26.84 6.35 14.00
C ASN A 273 -26.32 5.78 12.70
N VAL A 274 -25.10 5.26 12.70
CA VAL A 274 -24.42 4.76 11.49
C VAL A 274 -25.26 3.70 10.76
N SER A 275 -25.89 2.77 11.51
CA SER A 275 -26.69 1.69 10.91
C SER A 275 -28.00 2.21 10.30
N ARG A 276 -28.62 3.20 10.92
CA ARG A 276 -29.83 3.83 10.38
C ARG A 276 -29.48 4.69 9.18
N LEU A 277 -28.40 5.48 9.27
CA LEU A 277 -27.92 6.30 8.17
C LEU A 277 -27.57 5.45 6.94
N PHE A 278 -26.90 4.31 7.13
CA PHE A 278 -26.63 3.36 6.06
C PHE A 278 -27.91 2.88 5.38
N ARG A 279 -28.90 2.42 6.14
CA ARG A 279 -30.17 1.94 5.57
C ARG A 279 -30.92 3.04 4.81
N GLU A 280 -31.05 4.23 5.41
CA GLU A 280 -31.71 5.35 4.77
C GLU A 280 -31.03 5.76 3.45
N THR A 281 -29.68 5.79 3.44
CA THR A 281 -28.91 6.09 2.24
C THR A 281 -29.22 5.12 1.11
N PHE A 282 -29.14 3.83 1.38
CA PHE A 282 -29.36 2.82 0.35
C PHE A 282 -30.82 2.65 -0.03
N ASP A 283 -31.76 2.87 0.87
CA ASP A 283 -33.20 2.94 0.54
C ASP A 283 -33.53 4.09 -0.44
N VAL A 284 -32.84 5.22 -0.30
CA VAL A 284 -33.00 6.35 -1.23
C VAL A 284 -32.35 6.04 -2.58
N LEU A 285 -31.13 5.50 -2.57
CA LEU A 285 -30.40 5.14 -3.79
C LEU A 285 -31.12 4.05 -4.59
N GLU A 286 -31.60 3.00 -3.94
CA GLU A 286 -32.31 1.91 -4.61
C GLU A 286 -33.58 2.39 -5.29
N ARG A 287 -34.40 3.20 -4.60
CA ARG A 287 -35.59 3.81 -5.22
C ARG A 287 -35.23 4.69 -6.41
N HIS A 288 -34.12 5.41 -6.31
CA HIS A 288 -33.63 6.22 -7.40
C HIS A 288 -33.22 5.35 -8.59
N TRP A 289 -32.40 4.32 -8.38
CA TRP A 289 -31.98 3.40 -9.44
C TRP A 289 -33.17 2.65 -10.08
N GLU A 290 -34.18 2.27 -9.28
CA GLU A 290 -35.42 1.67 -9.80
C GLU A 290 -36.22 2.65 -10.69
N SER A 291 -36.14 3.95 -10.42
CA SER A 291 -36.82 5.00 -11.21
C SER A 291 -36.11 5.34 -12.52
N LEU A 292 -34.85 4.98 -12.69
CA LEU A 292 -34.12 5.24 -13.91
C LEU A 292 -34.57 4.32 -15.06
N PRO A 293 -34.39 4.73 -16.31
CA PRO A 293 -34.67 3.86 -17.45
C PRO A 293 -33.93 2.52 -17.31
N GLN A 294 -34.70 1.44 -17.24
CA GLN A 294 -34.13 0.10 -17.22
C GLN A 294 -33.61 -0.26 -18.60
N VAL A 295 -32.43 -0.87 -18.64
CA VAL A 295 -31.71 -1.24 -19.87
C VAL A 295 -31.31 -2.69 -19.75
N GLU A 296 -31.46 -3.42 -20.83
CA GLU A 296 -30.92 -4.77 -20.97
C GLU A 296 -29.52 -4.74 -21.53
N ASP A 297 -28.70 -5.70 -21.11
CA ASP A 297 -27.34 -5.84 -21.64
C ASP A 297 -27.42 -6.35 -23.07
N SER A 298 -26.83 -5.64 -24.02
CA SER A 298 -26.80 -6.02 -25.43
C SER A 298 -25.69 -7.03 -25.75
N ALA A 299 -24.63 -7.08 -24.91
CA ALA A 299 -23.50 -7.95 -25.15
C ALA A 299 -23.74 -9.37 -24.66
N GLU A 300 -23.38 -10.34 -25.49
CA GLU A 300 -23.47 -11.77 -25.22
C GLU A 300 -22.31 -12.24 -24.31
N PRO A 301 -22.58 -12.84 -23.12
CA PRO A 301 -21.52 -13.33 -22.26
C PRO A 301 -20.86 -14.59 -22.84
N LEU A 302 -19.53 -14.61 -22.85
CA LEU A 302 -18.71 -15.72 -23.38
C LEU A 302 -18.07 -16.56 -22.28
N THR A 303 -17.96 -16.06 -21.05
CA THR A 303 -17.35 -16.78 -19.92
C THR A 303 -18.39 -17.19 -18.90
N PRO A 304 -18.32 -18.41 -18.35
CA PRO A 304 -19.13 -18.80 -17.22
C PRO A 304 -18.68 -18.06 -15.95
N MET A 305 -19.62 -17.60 -15.16
CA MET A 305 -19.35 -16.95 -13.87
C MET A 305 -19.76 -17.88 -12.73
N PRO A 306 -18.80 -18.52 -12.05
CA PRO A 306 -19.10 -19.46 -10.98
C PRO A 306 -19.78 -18.75 -9.80
N ALA A 307 -20.78 -19.40 -9.23
CA ALA A 307 -21.45 -18.90 -8.04
C ALA A 307 -20.50 -18.95 -6.83
N GLY A 308 -20.52 -17.92 -5.99
CA GLY A 308 -19.76 -17.88 -4.74
C GLY A 308 -18.28 -17.53 -4.87
N ASN A 309 -17.81 -17.18 -6.08
CA ASN A 309 -16.46 -16.67 -6.30
C ASN A 309 -16.52 -15.41 -7.16
N TYR A 310 -16.14 -14.27 -6.58
CA TYR A 310 -16.05 -13.03 -7.35
C TYR A 310 -14.88 -13.12 -8.30
N THR A 311 -15.15 -13.01 -9.60
CA THR A 311 -14.18 -13.22 -10.67
C THR A 311 -14.07 -11.98 -11.54
N THR A 312 -12.86 -11.61 -11.87
CA THR A 312 -12.56 -10.47 -12.74
C THR A 312 -11.75 -10.94 -13.93
N TYR A 313 -12.34 -10.79 -15.13
CA TYR A 313 -11.61 -10.88 -16.39
C TYR A 313 -11.36 -9.45 -16.89
N GLN A 314 -10.12 -9.15 -17.19
CA GLN A 314 -9.70 -7.84 -17.70
C GLN A 314 -9.00 -7.98 -19.04
N TRP A 315 -9.14 -6.95 -19.86
CA TRP A 315 -8.44 -6.78 -21.11
C TRP A 315 -8.54 -8.00 -22.05
N PRO A 316 -9.75 -8.39 -22.45
CA PRO A 316 -9.89 -9.45 -23.44
C PRO A 316 -9.12 -9.05 -24.71
N LEU A 317 -8.36 -9.99 -25.25
CA LEU A 317 -7.52 -9.78 -26.44
C LEU A 317 -7.73 -10.94 -27.40
N PRO A 318 -8.28 -10.73 -28.59
CA PRO A 318 -8.42 -11.78 -29.58
C PRO A 318 -7.06 -12.40 -29.90
N LEU A 319 -6.97 -13.73 -29.84
CA LEU A 319 -5.81 -14.50 -30.31
C LEU A 319 -6.03 -14.98 -31.73
N ASP A 320 -7.25 -15.37 -32.05
CA ASP A 320 -7.73 -15.78 -33.34
C ASP A 320 -9.28 -15.62 -33.43
N ALA A 321 -9.91 -16.18 -34.43
CA ALA A 321 -11.36 -16.10 -34.64
C ALA A 321 -12.20 -16.87 -33.61
N ALA A 322 -11.58 -17.77 -32.81
CA ALA A 322 -12.27 -18.65 -31.87
C ALA A 322 -11.69 -18.61 -30.48
N SER A 323 -10.61 -17.87 -30.26
CA SER A 323 -9.96 -17.80 -28.95
C SER A 323 -9.53 -16.40 -28.56
N ALA A 324 -9.55 -16.12 -27.26
CA ALA A 324 -9.11 -14.86 -26.68
C ALA A 324 -8.21 -15.09 -25.47
N LEU A 325 -7.32 -14.15 -25.20
CA LEU A 325 -6.56 -14.01 -23.96
C LEU A 325 -7.31 -13.08 -23.02
N ALA A 326 -7.32 -13.37 -21.71
CA ALA A 326 -7.75 -12.42 -20.69
C ALA A 326 -6.89 -12.51 -19.45
N LEU A 327 -6.73 -11.42 -18.71
CA LEU A 327 -6.18 -11.43 -17.37
C LEU A 327 -7.29 -11.80 -16.39
N LYS A 328 -7.18 -12.97 -15.77
CA LYS A 328 -8.15 -13.44 -14.78
C LYS A 328 -7.61 -13.28 -13.37
N THR A 329 -8.45 -12.74 -12.50
CA THR A 329 -8.21 -12.68 -11.04
C THR A 329 -9.48 -13.15 -10.33
N ASP A 330 -9.32 -13.97 -9.32
CA ASP A 330 -10.41 -14.38 -8.44
C ASP A 330 -9.91 -14.53 -6.99
N TYR A 331 -10.82 -14.80 -6.06
CA TYR A 331 -10.47 -14.92 -4.64
C TYR A 331 -9.61 -16.15 -4.31
N ASP A 332 -9.63 -17.16 -5.19
CA ASP A 332 -8.99 -18.45 -4.95
C ASP A 332 -7.61 -18.60 -5.59
N ARG A 333 -7.31 -17.77 -6.60
CA ARG A 333 -6.03 -17.84 -7.35
C ARG A 333 -5.48 -16.45 -7.67
N PRO A 334 -4.15 -16.27 -7.68
CA PRO A 334 -3.51 -15.04 -8.12
C PRO A 334 -3.82 -14.71 -9.58
N SER A 335 -3.51 -13.46 -9.96
CA SER A 335 -3.66 -12.97 -11.35
C SER A 335 -2.88 -13.82 -12.33
N ARG A 336 -3.53 -14.19 -13.43
CA ARG A 336 -3.01 -15.08 -14.46
C ARG A 336 -3.59 -14.76 -15.84
N PHE A 337 -2.83 -14.98 -16.87
CA PHE A 337 -3.37 -15.01 -18.23
C PHE A 337 -4.02 -16.36 -18.50
N VAL A 338 -5.25 -16.29 -19.02
CA VAL A 338 -6.00 -17.45 -19.47
C VAL A 338 -6.31 -17.32 -20.94
N ARG A 339 -6.24 -18.44 -21.67
CA ARG A 339 -6.81 -18.61 -23.00
C ARG A 339 -8.25 -19.03 -22.85
N LEU A 340 -9.14 -18.36 -23.51
CA LEU A 340 -10.57 -18.62 -23.51
C LEU A 340 -10.99 -19.09 -24.90
N ASP A 341 -11.68 -20.24 -25.02
CA ASP A 341 -12.44 -20.59 -26.20
C ASP A 341 -13.73 -19.77 -26.21
N THR A 342 -13.92 -18.94 -27.24
CA THR A 342 -15.04 -18.00 -27.31
C THR A 342 -16.39 -18.67 -27.60
N ARG A 343 -16.41 -19.94 -27.99
CA ARG A 343 -17.62 -20.69 -28.30
C ARG A 343 -18.09 -21.54 -27.14
N THR A 344 -17.15 -22.17 -26.43
CA THR A 344 -17.46 -23.09 -25.31
C THR A 344 -17.37 -22.42 -23.96
N GLY A 345 -16.65 -21.31 -23.85
CA GLY A 345 -16.33 -20.68 -22.57
C GLY A 345 -15.28 -21.44 -21.74
N GLU A 346 -14.68 -22.50 -22.29
CA GLU A 346 -13.60 -23.23 -21.63
C GLU A 346 -12.32 -22.38 -21.54
N GLU A 347 -11.59 -22.54 -20.44
CA GLU A 347 -10.37 -21.75 -20.21
C GLU A 347 -9.16 -22.61 -19.86
N GLU A 348 -8.01 -22.20 -20.36
CA GLU A 348 -6.70 -22.77 -20.04
C GLU A 348 -5.81 -21.69 -19.43
N VAL A 349 -5.11 -22.02 -18.31
CA VAL A 349 -4.14 -21.10 -17.70
C VAL A 349 -2.84 -21.15 -18.51
N ILE A 350 -2.46 -20.00 -19.10
CA ILE A 350 -1.20 -19.89 -19.82
C ILE A 350 -0.05 -19.63 -18.85
N CYS A 351 -0.16 -18.58 -18.01
CA CYS A 351 0.87 -18.27 -17.02
C CYS A 351 0.31 -17.39 -15.89
N TYR A 352 0.95 -17.46 -14.73
CA TYR A 352 0.74 -16.51 -13.65
C TYR A 352 1.56 -15.25 -13.87
N THR A 353 0.98 -14.09 -13.54
CA THR A 353 1.59 -12.78 -13.80
C THR A 353 2.05 -12.10 -12.52
N GLY A 354 2.89 -11.08 -12.68
CA GLY A 354 3.13 -10.07 -11.66
C GLY A 354 1.95 -9.10 -11.53
N ALA A 355 2.21 -7.90 -11.06
CA ALA A 355 1.21 -6.83 -11.06
C ALA A 355 1.17 -6.17 -12.45
N VAL A 356 0.29 -6.66 -13.31
CA VAL A 356 0.08 -6.09 -14.65
C VAL A 356 -0.40 -4.65 -14.51
N SER A 357 0.27 -3.71 -15.19
CA SER A 357 -0.02 -2.28 -15.08
C SER A 357 -0.88 -1.75 -16.22
N THR A 358 -0.66 -2.20 -17.46
CA THR A 358 -1.49 -1.79 -18.61
C THR A 358 -1.88 -2.96 -19.48
N ARG A 359 -2.90 -2.75 -20.29
CA ARG A 359 -3.51 -3.75 -21.15
C ARG A 359 -2.50 -4.50 -22.02
N PRO A 360 -2.67 -5.82 -22.24
CA PRO A 360 -1.90 -6.58 -23.19
C PRO A 360 -2.26 -6.21 -24.63
N ALA A 361 -1.31 -6.44 -25.53
CA ALA A 361 -1.51 -6.34 -26.98
C ALA A 361 -0.72 -7.43 -27.69
N MET A 362 -1.14 -7.82 -28.89
CA MET A 362 -0.54 -8.92 -29.64
C MET A 362 -0.26 -8.56 -31.08
N ALA A 363 0.88 -9.01 -31.58
CA ALA A 363 1.16 -9.11 -33.01
C ALA A 363 2.09 -10.31 -33.27
N GLY A 364 1.89 -11.02 -34.38
CA GLY A 364 2.75 -12.11 -34.81
C GLY A 364 2.90 -13.25 -33.79
N GLY A 365 1.83 -13.60 -33.05
CA GLY A 365 1.86 -14.66 -32.03
C GLY A 365 2.60 -14.30 -30.74
N ARG A 366 2.99 -13.03 -30.56
CA ARG A 366 3.64 -12.52 -29.36
C ARG A 366 2.73 -11.56 -28.62
N VAL A 367 2.52 -11.79 -27.32
CA VAL A 367 1.75 -10.94 -26.41
C VAL A 367 2.71 -10.03 -25.64
N TRP A 368 2.39 -8.75 -25.61
CA TRP A 368 3.12 -7.71 -24.90
C TRP A 368 2.25 -7.13 -23.80
N TRP A 369 2.84 -6.86 -22.61
CA TRP A 369 2.17 -6.17 -21.50
C TRP A 369 3.19 -5.45 -20.64
N THR A 370 2.73 -4.77 -19.61
CA THR A 370 3.61 -4.11 -18.63
C THR A 370 3.28 -4.56 -17.21
N GLU A 371 4.30 -4.63 -16.37
CA GLU A 371 4.17 -5.01 -14.95
C GLU A 371 4.87 -4.00 -14.05
N TYR A 372 4.25 -3.68 -12.91
CA TYR A 372 4.92 -2.95 -11.85
C TYR A 372 6.05 -3.78 -11.27
N ARG A 373 7.22 -3.17 -11.15
CA ARG A 373 8.39 -3.78 -10.54
C ARG A 373 9.10 -2.83 -9.61
N ARG A 374 9.25 -3.24 -8.37
CA ARG A 374 10.02 -2.54 -7.36
C ARG A 374 11.52 -2.63 -7.67
N SER A 375 12.25 -1.56 -7.35
CA SER A 375 13.70 -1.57 -7.34
C SER A 375 14.26 -2.60 -6.37
N LYS A 376 15.50 -3.07 -6.65
CA LYS A 376 16.20 -4.03 -5.78
C LYS A 376 16.51 -3.46 -4.39
N LEU A 377 16.64 -2.13 -4.23
CA LEU A 377 17.12 -1.48 -3.03
C LEU A 377 16.14 -0.45 -2.45
N PHE A 378 15.42 0.28 -3.28
CA PHE A 378 14.60 1.41 -2.85
C PHE A 378 13.11 1.12 -3.05
N GLU A 379 12.36 1.23 -1.96
CA GLU A 379 10.91 0.95 -1.98
C GLU A 379 10.15 1.97 -2.82
N GLN A 380 10.53 3.24 -2.72
CA GLN A 380 9.94 4.34 -3.48
C GLN A 380 10.43 4.39 -4.94
N ARG A 381 11.08 3.35 -5.42
CA ARG A 381 11.39 3.20 -6.83
C ARG A 381 10.67 1.99 -7.40
N VAL A 382 9.50 2.24 -7.95
CA VAL A 382 8.67 1.26 -8.65
C VAL A 382 8.58 1.68 -10.12
N ASN A 383 8.91 0.77 -11.02
CA ASN A 383 8.83 1.04 -12.46
C ASN A 383 7.74 0.20 -13.11
N SER A 384 7.17 0.69 -14.20
CA SER A 384 6.37 -0.13 -15.13
C SER A 384 7.29 -0.73 -16.18
N GLN A 385 7.42 -2.04 -16.18
CA GLN A 385 8.38 -2.78 -16.99
C GLN A 385 7.69 -3.46 -18.16
N LEU A 386 8.18 -3.24 -19.37
CA LEU A 386 7.70 -3.92 -20.58
C LEU A 386 8.07 -5.41 -20.55
N CYS A 387 7.07 -6.26 -20.76
CA CYS A 387 7.14 -7.71 -20.78
C CYS A 387 6.53 -8.27 -22.06
N TYR A 388 6.95 -9.46 -22.44
CA TYR A 388 6.35 -10.21 -23.55
C TYR A 388 6.40 -11.71 -23.29
N MET A 389 5.56 -12.46 -24.00
CA MET A 389 5.65 -13.91 -24.14
C MET A 389 5.27 -14.32 -25.56
N ASP A 390 5.89 -15.36 -26.06
CA ASP A 390 5.46 -16.03 -27.27
C ASP A 390 4.36 -17.04 -26.88
N LEU A 391 3.22 -17.02 -27.55
CA LEU A 391 2.08 -17.89 -27.23
C LEU A 391 2.42 -19.39 -27.33
N ALA A 392 3.41 -19.73 -28.15
CA ALA A 392 3.86 -21.10 -28.35
C ALA A 392 4.50 -21.72 -27.10
N ASP A 393 5.16 -20.91 -26.27
CA ASP A 393 5.84 -21.43 -25.05
C ASP A 393 5.23 -20.89 -23.74
N GLY A 394 4.39 -19.87 -23.79
CA GLY A 394 3.71 -19.28 -22.63
C GLY A 394 4.65 -18.70 -21.57
N THR A 395 5.94 -18.50 -21.88
CA THR A 395 6.95 -18.09 -20.91
C THR A 395 7.12 -16.58 -20.87
N PRO A 396 6.81 -15.91 -19.75
CA PRO A 396 7.00 -14.47 -19.61
C PRO A 396 8.49 -14.07 -19.65
N ARG A 397 8.79 -13.07 -20.48
CA ARG A 397 10.12 -12.46 -20.61
C ARG A 397 10.03 -10.96 -20.40
N MET A 398 11.12 -10.37 -19.97
CA MET A 398 11.23 -8.93 -19.74
C MET A 398 12.13 -8.29 -20.79
N VAL A 399 11.72 -7.14 -21.31
CA VAL A 399 12.58 -6.31 -22.16
C VAL A 399 13.55 -5.52 -21.28
N VAL A 400 14.84 -5.85 -21.39
CA VAL A 400 15.87 -5.22 -20.57
C VAL A 400 16.07 -3.75 -20.99
N GLY A 401 16.28 -2.89 -20.02
CA GLY A 401 16.58 -1.45 -20.24
C GLY A 401 15.38 -0.56 -20.49
N ARG A 402 14.17 -1.10 -20.56
CA ARG A 402 12.94 -0.32 -20.72
C ARG A 402 12.27 -0.14 -19.36
N ARG A 403 12.01 1.11 -18.97
CA ARG A 403 11.42 1.48 -17.69
C ARG A 403 10.27 2.44 -17.92
N ASN A 404 9.26 2.37 -17.05
CA ASN A 404 8.04 3.18 -17.09
C ASN A 404 7.34 3.15 -18.46
N ALA A 405 7.36 1.98 -19.10
CA ALA A 405 6.63 1.73 -20.32
C ALA A 405 5.16 1.46 -20.02
N LEU A 406 4.28 1.99 -20.84
CA LEU A 406 2.82 1.86 -20.75
C LEU A 406 2.25 1.54 -22.12
N TYR A 407 1.09 0.90 -22.14
CA TYR A 407 0.27 0.69 -23.33
C TYR A 407 1.05 0.13 -24.52
N PRO A 408 1.73 -1.03 -24.38
CA PRO A 408 2.44 -1.63 -25.51
C PRO A 408 1.47 -1.83 -26.69
N THR A 409 1.92 -1.41 -27.87
CA THR A 409 1.12 -1.39 -29.08
C THR A 409 1.98 -1.91 -30.22
N PRO A 410 2.01 -3.25 -30.43
CA PRO A 410 2.74 -3.86 -31.52
C PRO A 410 1.97 -3.68 -32.84
N SER A 411 2.72 -3.54 -33.92
CA SER A 411 2.26 -3.63 -35.31
C SER A 411 3.09 -4.69 -36.06
N GLU A 412 2.88 -4.87 -37.37
CA GLU A 412 3.68 -5.80 -38.16
C GLU A 412 5.18 -5.47 -38.12
N ASP A 413 5.52 -4.19 -38.14
CA ASP A 413 6.88 -3.71 -38.35
C ASP A 413 7.53 -3.08 -37.12
N ALA A 414 6.76 -2.79 -36.07
CA ALA A 414 7.25 -2.06 -34.90
C ALA A 414 6.49 -2.43 -33.63
N VAL A 415 7.09 -2.10 -32.52
CA VAL A 415 6.42 -2.07 -31.22
C VAL A 415 6.49 -0.65 -30.68
N ALA A 416 5.34 -0.07 -30.36
CA ALA A 416 5.24 1.23 -29.75
C ALA A 416 4.81 1.12 -28.29
N TRP A 417 5.20 2.09 -27.47
CA TRP A 417 4.75 2.25 -26.07
C TRP A 417 4.83 3.72 -25.66
N VAL A 418 4.17 4.04 -24.57
CA VAL A 418 4.30 5.34 -23.91
C VAL A 418 5.34 5.22 -22.79
N GLU A 419 6.30 6.12 -22.70
CA GLU A 419 7.22 6.27 -21.59
C GLU A 419 6.79 7.44 -20.71
N TYR A 420 6.68 7.21 -19.40
CA TYR A 420 6.53 8.27 -18.42
C TYR A 420 7.90 8.58 -17.79
N ASN A 421 8.27 9.84 -17.82
CA ASN A 421 9.55 10.28 -17.30
C ASN A 421 9.39 10.84 -15.87
N PRO A 422 10.41 10.72 -15.01
CA PRO A 422 10.35 11.24 -13.64
C PRO A 422 10.14 12.76 -13.54
N ASP A 423 10.35 13.52 -14.64
CA ASP A 423 10.06 14.94 -14.73
C ASP A 423 8.57 15.26 -14.99
N GLY A 424 7.73 14.23 -15.09
CA GLY A 424 6.29 14.36 -15.31
C GLY A 424 5.86 14.47 -16.78
N ARG A 425 6.77 14.20 -17.71
CA ARG A 425 6.46 14.22 -19.16
C ARG A 425 6.25 12.82 -19.72
N TYR A 426 5.43 12.74 -20.73
CA TYR A 426 5.23 11.53 -21.51
C TYR A 426 5.98 11.62 -22.84
N THR A 427 6.36 10.46 -23.36
CA THR A 427 6.99 10.33 -24.68
C THR A 427 6.43 9.07 -25.33
N VAL A 428 5.95 9.15 -26.54
CA VAL A 428 5.60 7.96 -27.33
C VAL A 428 6.83 7.48 -28.06
N VAL A 429 7.17 6.21 -27.89
CA VAL A 429 8.32 5.57 -28.49
C VAL A 429 7.84 4.51 -29.48
N VAL A 430 8.38 4.50 -30.68
CA VAL A 430 8.13 3.51 -31.71
C VAL A 430 9.45 2.88 -32.08
N GLN A 431 9.61 1.59 -31.83
CA GLN A 431 10.81 0.81 -32.15
C GLN A 431 10.53 -0.12 -33.32
N GLY A 432 11.20 0.09 -34.44
CA GLY A 432 11.13 -0.78 -35.58
C GLY A 432 11.87 -2.11 -35.38
N LYS A 433 11.64 -3.08 -36.25
CA LYS A 433 12.26 -4.44 -36.21
C LYS A 433 13.79 -4.40 -36.20
N GLU A 434 14.40 -3.44 -36.86
CA GLU A 434 15.86 -3.25 -36.91
C GLU A 434 16.43 -2.52 -35.68
N GLY A 435 15.57 -2.22 -34.68
CA GLY A 435 15.97 -1.55 -33.45
C GLY A 435 16.03 -0.02 -33.52
N ALA A 436 15.77 0.60 -34.67
CA ALA A 436 15.68 2.05 -34.81
C ALA A 436 14.48 2.59 -34.02
N GLU A 437 14.69 3.64 -33.21
CA GLU A 437 13.66 4.28 -32.41
C GLU A 437 13.27 5.64 -32.94
N LYS A 438 11.96 5.89 -33.04
CA LYS A 438 11.39 7.23 -33.18
C LYS A 438 10.71 7.62 -31.88
N ARG A 439 10.88 8.87 -31.46
CA ARG A 439 10.36 9.41 -30.22
C ARG A 439 9.52 10.66 -30.49
N PHE A 440 8.29 10.66 -30.01
CA PHE A 440 7.34 11.74 -30.22
C PHE A 440 7.04 12.40 -28.86
N ALA A 441 7.22 13.70 -28.78
CA ALA A 441 6.85 14.46 -27.61
C ALA A 441 5.34 14.58 -27.51
N THR A 442 4.84 14.54 -26.26
CA THR A 442 3.43 14.81 -25.98
C THR A 442 3.23 16.26 -25.54
N PRO A 443 2.01 16.80 -25.61
CA PRO A 443 1.74 18.17 -25.18
C PRO A 443 2.20 18.39 -23.72
N ASP A 444 2.76 19.57 -23.48
CA ASP A 444 3.19 19.94 -22.14
C ASP A 444 2.01 19.91 -21.14
N ARG A 445 2.27 19.37 -19.96
CA ARG A 445 1.28 19.28 -18.87
C ARG A 445 0.08 18.37 -19.17
N SER A 446 0.18 17.53 -20.17
CA SER A 446 -0.80 16.49 -20.48
C SER A 446 -0.43 15.14 -19.87
N GLU A 447 -1.42 14.27 -19.75
CA GLU A 447 -1.31 12.88 -19.34
C GLU A 447 -1.77 11.99 -20.47
N ILE A 448 -1.12 10.83 -20.67
CA ILE A 448 -1.48 9.89 -21.74
C ILE A 448 -2.08 8.63 -21.12
N HIS A 449 -3.30 8.31 -21.49
CA HIS A 449 -4.08 7.20 -20.94
C HIS A 449 -4.40 6.08 -21.94
N GLY A 450 -3.71 6.06 -23.06
CA GLY A 450 -3.86 5.01 -24.07
C GLY A 450 -3.00 5.25 -25.30
N LEU A 451 -2.64 4.17 -25.99
CA LEU A 451 -1.96 4.21 -27.29
C LEU A 451 -2.53 3.09 -28.16
N ALA A 452 -2.87 3.35 -29.39
CA ALA A 452 -3.37 2.35 -30.36
C ALA A 452 -2.79 2.59 -31.75
N TRP A 453 -2.62 1.52 -32.51
CA TRP A 453 -2.23 1.53 -33.92
C TRP A 453 -3.43 1.13 -34.78
N ASP A 454 -3.73 1.90 -35.82
CA ASP A 454 -4.73 1.57 -36.83
C ASP A 454 -4.08 1.27 -38.17
N ASP A 455 -4.26 0.05 -38.67
CA ASP A 455 -3.66 -0.42 -39.90
C ASP A 455 -4.28 0.27 -41.16
N ALA A 456 -5.56 0.64 -41.08
CA ALA A 456 -6.27 1.27 -42.22
C ALA A 456 -5.74 2.68 -42.48
N THR A 457 -5.52 3.45 -41.44
CA THR A 457 -4.97 4.82 -41.55
C THR A 457 -3.45 4.87 -41.39
N ARG A 458 -2.80 3.75 -41.07
CA ARG A 458 -1.36 3.65 -40.74
C ARG A 458 -0.91 4.71 -39.75
N GLY A 459 -1.70 4.89 -38.67
CA GLY A 459 -1.51 5.94 -37.67
C GLY A 459 -1.55 5.43 -36.25
N TYR A 460 -0.77 6.11 -35.37
CA TYR A 460 -0.85 5.95 -33.91
C TYR A 460 -1.83 6.96 -33.34
N TYR A 461 -2.66 6.50 -32.40
CA TYR A 461 -3.66 7.30 -31.71
C TYR A 461 -3.49 7.18 -30.19
N VAL A 462 -3.84 8.25 -29.46
CA VAL A 462 -3.69 8.35 -28.00
C VAL A 462 -4.94 8.93 -27.36
N ILE A 463 -5.18 8.58 -26.11
CA ILE A 463 -6.06 9.36 -25.20
C ILE A 463 -5.16 10.33 -24.43
N VAL A 464 -5.53 11.59 -24.46
CA VAL A 464 -4.83 12.68 -23.78
C VAL A 464 -5.74 13.30 -22.75
N THR A 465 -5.22 13.60 -21.56
CA THR A 465 -5.88 14.40 -20.54
C THR A 465 -5.09 15.67 -20.29
N ASP A 466 -5.75 16.79 -20.33
CA ASP A 466 -5.20 18.08 -19.93
C ASP A 466 -6.25 18.93 -19.19
N ASP A 467 -6.00 20.20 -19.05
CA ASP A 467 -6.93 21.12 -18.41
C ASP A 467 -8.29 21.28 -19.15
N SER A 468 -8.41 20.85 -20.41
CA SER A 468 -9.68 20.84 -21.16
C SER A 468 -10.50 19.56 -21.01
N GLY A 469 -9.98 18.58 -20.27
CA GLY A 469 -10.56 17.25 -20.13
C GLY A 469 -9.84 16.19 -20.94
N MET A 470 -10.54 15.13 -21.37
CA MET A 470 -10.00 14.07 -22.22
C MET A 470 -10.35 14.28 -23.68
N TRP A 471 -9.42 13.88 -24.56
CA TRP A 471 -9.59 13.93 -25.99
C TRP A 471 -8.76 12.86 -26.71
N LEU A 472 -9.19 12.51 -27.92
CA LEU A 472 -8.46 11.61 -28.81
C LEU A 472 -7.47 12.41 -29.65
N GLY A 473 -6.23 11.94 -29.71
CA GLY A 473 -5.15 12.54 -30.49
C GLY A 473 -4.56 11.56 -31.48
N ARG A 474 -4.02 12.07 -32.59
CA ARG A 474 -3.21 11.35 -33.57
C ARG A 474 -1.75 11.77 -33.42
N ILE A 475 -0.85 10.82 -33.49
CA ILE A 475 0.58 11.08 -33.56
C ILE A 475 0.95 11.30 -35.00
N ASP A 476 1.48 12.47 -35.29
CA ASP A 476 1.83 12.88 -36.65
C ASP A 476 3.11 13.73 -36.62
N GLY A 477 3.98 13.55 -37.60
CA GLY A 477 5.17 14.37 -37.83
C GLY A 477 6.01 14.62 -36.55
N ASP A 478 5.71 15.66 -35.87
CA ASP A 478 6.46 16.20 -34.72
C ASP A 478 5.75 16.10 -33.36
N GLY A 479 4.50 15.60 -33.32
CA GLY A 479 3.78 15.59 -32.06
C GLY A 479 2.43 14.89 -32.06
N VAL A 480 1.59 15.30 -31.12
CA VAL A 480 0.21 14.80 -30.95
C VAL A 480 -0.76 15.90 -31.38
N HIS A 481 -1.62 15.59 -32.33
CA HIS A 481 -2.63 16.49 -32.86
C HIS A 481 -4.05 16.04 -32.49
N PRO A 482 -4.94 16.97 -32.08
CA PRO A 482 -6.30 16.62 -31.68
C PRO A 482 -7.12 16.01 -32.82
N VAL A 483 -7.77 14.88 -32.54
CA VAL A 483 -8.79 14.26 -33.38
C VAL A 483 -10.18 14.70 -32.91
N THR A 484 -10.38 14.81 -31.59
CA THR A 484 -11.58 15.34 -30.96
C THR A 484 -11.27 16.56 -30.09
N GLU A 485 -12.27 17.33 -29.73
CA GLU A 485 -12.14 18.37 -28.71
C GLU A 485 -12.07 17.76 -27.32
N GLY A 486 -11.43 18.49 -26.39
CA GLY A 486 -11.38 18.10 -24.98
C GLY A 486 -12.75 18.20 -24.32
N ALA A 487 -13.12 17.15 -23.61
CA ALA A 487 -14.37 17.08 -22.87
C ALA A 487 -14.15 16.45 -21.49
N TYR A 488 -14.99 16.88 -20.55
CA TYR A 488 -15.00 16.26 -19.22
C TYR A 488 -15.83 14.96 -19.24
N ILE A 489 -15.40 14.05 -20.11
CA ILE A 489 -15.96 12.70 -20.30
C ILE A 489 -14.77 11.72 -20.17
N THR A 490 -14.90 10.73 -19.31
CA THR A 490 -13.84 9.74 -19.13
C THR A 490 -13.80 8.81 -20.33
N LEU A 491 -12.60 8.70 -20.96
CA LEU A 491 -12.27 7.76 -22.00
C LEU A 491 -11.24 6.76 -21.47
N SER A 492 -11.36 5.49 -21.82
CA SER A 492 -10.45 4.44 -21.31
C SER A 492 -10.18 3.35 -22.33
N ASN A 493 -9.06 2.63 -22.14
CA ASN A 493 -8.75 1.38 -22.87
C ASN A 493 -8.79 1.49 -24.40
N LEU A 494 -8.12 2.51 -24.94
CA LEU A 494 -8.07 2.77 -26.38
C LEU A 494 -7.55 1.57 -27.19
N ARG A 495 -8.28 1.23 -28.25
CA ARG A 495 -7.91 0.29 -29.32
C ARG A 495 -8.22 0.91 -30.69
N ALA A 496 -7.68 0.34 -31.75
CA ALA A 496 -7.97 0.80 -33.10
C ALA A 496 -8.05 -0.39 -34.06
N GLY A 497 -8.77 -0.22 -35.14
CA GLY A 497 -8.88 -1.19 -36.23
C GLY A 497 -9.90 -0.78 -37.27
N GLY A 498 -9.59 -1.00 -38.55
CA GLY A 498 -10.50 -0.75 -39.65
C GLY A 498 -10.92 0.72 -39.83
N GLY A 499 -10.10 1.66 -39.42
CA GLY A 499 -10.41 3.10 -39.48
C GLY A 499 -11.33 3.58 -38.37
N ARG A 500 -11.46 2.82 -37.30
CA ARG A 500 -12.22 3.17 -36.07
C ARG A 500 -11.34 3.09 -34.83
N LEU A 501 -11.57 3.99 -33.87
CA LEU A 501 -11.00 3.96 -32.52
C LEU A 501 -12.06 3.44 -31.57
N TYR A 502 -11.71 2.43 -30.78
CA TYR A 502 -12.57 1.77 -29.79
C TYR A 502 -12.10 2.12 -28.39
N PHE A 503 -13.02 2.48 -27.50
CA PHE A 503 -12.71 2.89 -26.12
C PHE A 503 -13.93 2.74 -25.21
N GLY A 504 -13.70 2.68 -23.90
CA GLY A 504 -14.75 2.86 -22.92
C GLY A 504 -15.07 4.34 -22.76
N SER A 505 -16.36 4.70 -22.66
CA SER A 505 -16.80 6.09 -22.50
C SER A 505 -18.01 6.19 -21.59
N ILE A 506 -18.10 7.30 -20.84
CA ILE A 506 -19.27 7.64 -20.03
C ILE A 506 -20.20 8.67 -20.70
N ALA A 507 -20.03 8.94 -21.99
CA ALA A 507 -20.77 9.99 -22.72
C ALA A 507 -22.29 9.75 -22.73
N SER A 508 -22.72 8.50 -22.70
CA SER A 508 -24.14 8.09 -22.60
C SER A 508 -24.71 8.20 -21.19
N GLY A 509 -23.88 8.54 -20.16
CA GLY A 509 -24.23 8.54 -18.74
C GLY A 509 -24.04 7.18 -18.07
N ARG A 510 -23.55 6.18 -18.77
CA ARG A 510 -23.15 4.84 -18.28
C ARG A 510 -21.76 4.52 -18.77
N ASP A 511 -21.11 3.54 -18.15
CA ASP A 511 -19.86 2.98 -18.69
C ASP A 511 -20.18 2.06 -19.86
N GLU A 512 -19.93 2.48 -21.09
CA GLU A 512 -20.26 1.72 -22.28
C GLU A 512 -19.10 1.68 -23.29
N ALA A 513 -19.12 0.66 -24.16
CA ALA A 513 -18.19 0.55 -25.25
C ALA A 513 -18.61 1.51 -26.38
N HIS A 514 -17.67 2.33 -26.83
CA HIS A 514 -17.86 3.31 -27.89
C HIS A 514 -16.84 3.10 -29.02
N CYS A 515 -17.14 3.64 -30.17
CA CYS A 515 -16.15 3.82 -31.23
C CYS A 515 -16.25 5.21 -31.86
N PHE A 516 -15.13 5.70 -32.34
CA PHE A 516 -15.02 6.93 -33.12
C PHE A 516 -14.59 6.56 -34.56
N ASP A 517 -15.43 6.85 -35.51
CA ASP A 517 -15.14 6.61 -36.96
C ASP A 517 -14.28 7.75 -37.50
N LEU A 518 -13.06 7.43 -37.91
CA LEU A 518 -12.07 8.39 -38.35
C LEU A 518 -12.43 9.06 -39.69
N LYS A 519 -13.25 8.39 -40.51
CA LYS A 519 -13.67 8.92 -41.82
C LYS A 519 -14.83 9.89 -41.66
N THR A 520 -15.87 9.51 -40.91
CA THR A 520 -17.04 10.34 -40.67
C THR A 520 -16.87 11.38 -39.58
N ARG A 521 -15.83 11.21 -38.73
CA ARG A 521 -15.54 12.01 -37.53
C ARG A 521 -16.72 12.04 -36.54
N ARG A 522 -17.38 10.88 -36.37
CA ARG A 522 -18.52 10.72 -35.47
C ARG A 522 -18.25 9.64 -34.46
N GLU A 523 -18.74 9.88 -33.25
CA GLU A 523 -18.74 8.90 -32.15
C GLU A 523 -20.04 8.11 -32.16
N TYR A 524 -19.92 6.81 -31.95
CA TYR A 524 -21.03 5.86 -31.85
C TYR A 524 -20.87 5.02 -30.58
N ARG A 525 -22.01 4.69 -29.97
CA ARG A 525 -22.10 3.74 -28.90
C ARG A 525 -22.26 2.34 -29.49
N ILE A 526 -21.54 1.36 -28.98
CA ILE A 526 -21.58 -0.04 -29.44
C ILE A 526 -22.49 -0.86 -28.55
N THR A 527 -22.43 -0.64 -27.22
CA THR A 527 -23.17 -1.43 -26.25
C THR A 527 -24.27 -0.63 -25.60
N THR A 528 -25.27 -1.35 -25.10
CA THR A 528 -26.21 -0.90 -24.10
C THR A 528 -26.03 -1.78 -22.87
N SER A 529 -25.81 -1.20 -21.70
CA SER A 529 -25.51 -2.00 -20.51
C SER A 529 -26.21 -1.47 -19.25
N ALA A 530 -26.77 -2.41 -18.49
CA ALA A 530 -27.38 -2.11 -17.19
C ALA A 530 -26.33 -1.65 -16.16
N TYR A 531 -25.17 -2.31 -16.15
CA TYR A 531 -24.14 -2.06 -15.14
C TYR A 531 -22.84 -1.54 -15.73
N GLY A 532 -22.50 -1.86 -16.95
CA GLY A 532 -21.33 -1.32 -17.64
C GLY A 532 -20.67 -2.32 -18.57
N SER A 533 -20.08 -1.79 -19.65
CA SER A 533 -19.29 -2.49 -20.65
C SER A 533 -17.96 -1.79 -20.80
N PHE A 534 -16.88 -2.53 -20.64
CA PHE A 534 -15.53 -1.98 -20.49
C PHE A 534 -14.55 -2.64 -21.47
N MET A 535 -13.44 -1.99 -21.76
CA MET A 535 -12.28 -2.57 -22.42
C MET A 535 -12.57 -3.14 -23.81
N PRO A 536 -13.25 -2.41 -24.71
CA PRO A 536 -13.62 -2.92 -26.02
C PRO A 536 -12.39 -3.18 -26.91
N VAL A 537 -12.42 -4.29 -27.66
CA VAL A 537 -11.39 -4.69 -28.61
C VAL A 537 -12.05 -5.18 -29.89
N PRO A 538 -11.71 -4.61 -31.06
CA PRO A 538 -12.25 -5.10 -32.32
C PRO A 538 -11.86 -6.56 -32.57
N TRP A 539 -12.79 -7.35 -33.01
CA TRP A 539 -12.65 -8.78 -33.24
C TRP A 539 -13.47 -9.22 -34.45
N ARG A 540 -12.91 -10.12 -35.24
CA ARG A 540 -13.63 -10.83 -36.27
C ARG A 540 -13.80 -12.27 -35.85
N ASP A 541 -15.04 -12.69 -35.65
CA ASP A 541 -15.37 -14.03 -35.17
C ASP A 541 -15.19 -15.15 -36.22
N GLY A 542 -15.44 -16.41 -35.83
CA GLY A 542 -15.30 -17.57 -36.70
C GLY A 542 -16.27 -17.60 -37.87
N GLU A 543 -17.30 -16.77 -37.87
CA GLU A 543 -18.26 -16.59 -38.93
C GLU A 543 -17.93 -15.40 -39.86
N GLY A 544 -16.84 -14.70 -39.53
CA GLY A 544 -16.37 -13.51 -40.27
C GLY A 544 -17.09 -12.22 -39.91
N ARG A 545 -17.97 -12.20 -38.89
CA ARG A 545 -18.72 -11.02 -38.47
C ARG A 545 -17.79 -10.03 -37.74
N GLU A 546 -18.04 -8.75 -37.95
CA GLU A 546 -17.35 -7.71 -37.18
C GLU A 546 -18.01 -7.57 -35.80
N ARG A 547 -17.27 -7.91 -34.77
CA ARG A 547 -17.70 -7.85 -33.39
C ARG A 547 -16.67 -7.11 -32.53
N VAL A 548 -17.03 -6.82 -31.32
CA VAL A 548 -16.15 -6.30 -30.28
C VAL A 548 -16.15 -7.26 -29.10
N LEU A 549 -14.98 -7.74 -28.71
CA LEU A 549 -14.79 -8.35 -27.40
C LEU A 549 -14.69 -7.27 -26.35
N LEU A 550 -15.31 -7.48 -25.21
CA LEU A 550 -15.35 -6.52 -24.12
C LEU A 550 -15.47 -7.22 -22.78
N THR A 551 -15.39 -6.45 -21.72
CA THR A 551 -15.68 -6.92 -20.37
C THR A 551 -17.01 -6.32 -19.91
N ALA A 552 -17.98 -7.14 -19.59
CA ALA A 552 -19.25 -6.74 -18.99
C ALA A 552 -19.26 -7.01 -17.48
N TYR A 553 -20.08 -6.30 -16.72
CA TYR A 553 -20.14 -6.42 -15.27
C TYR A 553 -21.50 -6.95 -14.79
N ASP A 554 -21.45 -7.88 -13.82
CA ASP A 554 -22.60 -8.30 -13.04
C ASP A 554 -22.23 -8.44 -11.54
N ARG A 555 -23.17 -8.86 -10.69
CA ARG A 555 -22.93 -9.03 -9.25
C ARG A 555 -21.83 -10.06 -8.90
N ARG A 556 -21.39 -10.89 -9.85
CA ARG A 556 -20.36 -11.92 -9.68
C ARG A 556 -18.99 -11.43 -10.14
N GLY A 557 -18.92 -10.23 -10.73
CA GLY A 557 -17.71 -9.59 -11.18
C GLY A 557 -17.72 -9.25 -12.67
N TYR A 558 -16.53 -9.20 -13.24
CA TYR A 558 -16.32 -8.87 -14.65
C TYR A 558 -16.17 -10.14 -15.49
N HIS A 559 -16.93 -10.26 -16.58
CA HIS A 559 -16.89 -11.40 -17.50
C HIS A 559 -16.61 -10.94 -18.93
N VAL A 560 -16.01 -11.83 -19.74
CA VAL A 560 -15.81 -11.54 -21.17
C VAL A 560 -17.14 -11.70 -21.90
N ALA A 561 -17.44 -10.72 -22.74
CA ALA A 561 -18.63 -10.70 -23.58
C ALA A 561 -18.29 -10.24 -24.99
N ALA A 562 -19.18 -10.44 -25.92
CA ALA A 562 -19.07 -10.00 -27.30
C ALA A 562 -20.31 -9.24 -27.76
N GLN A 563 -20.11 -8.22 -28.60
CA GLN A 563 -21.17 -7.39 -29.18
C GLN A 563 -20.91 -7.21 -30.67
N ASP A 564 -21.99 -7.22 -31.50
CA ASP A 564 -21.88 -6.90 -32.91
C ASP A 564 -21.51 -5.42 -33.10
N ALA A 565 -20.61 -5.15 -34.03
CA ALA A 565 -20.08 -3.83 -34.32
C ALA A 565 -20.18 -3.45 -35.82
N ASP A 566 -21.03 -4.11 -36.55
CA ASP A 566 -21.38 -3.73 -37.93
C ASP A 566 -21.97 -2.33 -37.96
N ALA A 567 -21.89 -1.66 -39.11
CA ALA A 567 -22.33 -0.29 -39.27
C ALA A 567 -23.79 -0.07 -38.84
N ASP A 568 -24.66 -1.06 -39.06
CA ASP A 568 -26.07 -1.01 -38.71
C ASP A 568 -26.33 -1.23 -37.19
N ALA A 569 -25.39 -1.81 -36.49
CA ALA A 569 -25.45 -2.01 -35.03
C ALA A 569 -24.98 -0.79 -34.22
N LEU A 570 -24.34 0.19 -34.85
CA LEU A 570 -23.79 1.35 -34.18
C LEU A 570 -24.87 2.41 -33.89
N ILE A 571 -24.93 2.87 -32.65
CA ILE A 571 -25.90 3.85 -32.20
C ILE A 571 -25.21 5.22 -32.09
N PRO A 572 -25.71 6.27 -32.77
CA PRO A 572 -25.16 7.62 -32.60
C PRO A 572 -25.19 8.05 -31.14
N VAL A 573 -24.10 8.63 -30.66
CA VAL A 573 -24.02 9.10 -29.27
C VAL A 573 -24.86 10.35 -29.10
N ALA A 574 -25.83 10.28 -28.16
CA ALA A 574 -26.48 11.44 -27.62
C ALA A 574 -25.90 11.66 -26.20
N PRO A 575 -25.09 12.72 -26.00
CA PRO A 575 -24.52 12.98 -24.68
C PRO A 575 -25.63 13.10 -23.62
N SER A 576 -25.53 12.29 -22.57
CA SER A 576 -26.50 12.25 -21.50
C SER A 576 -25.79 12.23 -20.15
N LYS A 577 -26.35 12.90 -19.17
CA LYS A 577 -25.93 12.81 -17.77
C LYS A 577 -27.01 12.05 -17.01
N LEU A 578 -26.81 10.77 -16.81
CA LEU A 578 -27.65 10.01 -15.90
C LEU A 578 -27.18 10.26 -14.46
N PRO A 579 -28.05 10.77 -13.59
CA PRO A 579 -27.69 10.97 -12.19
C PRO A 579 -27.70 9.66 -11.43
N LEU A 580 -26.75 8.77 -11.68
CA LEU A 580 -26.65 7.46 -11.04
C LEU A 580 -26.44 7.56 -9.52
N ASN A 581 -25.86 8.65 -9.08
CA ASN A 581 -25.73 8.99 -7.67
C ASN A 581 -26.71 10.11 -7.35
N VAL A 582 -27.87 9.79 -6.78
CA VAL A 582 -28.93 10.76 -6.48
C VAL A 582 -28.47 11.82 -5.50
N VAL A 583 -27.52 11.49 -4.64
CA VAL A 583 -26.97 12.39 -3.64
C VAL A 583 -25.71 13.07 -4.18
N ASN A 584 -25.88 13.82 -5.26
CA ASN A 584 -24.78 14.63 -5.79
C ASN A 584 -24.69 15.96 -5.02
N PRO A 585 -23.49 16.33 -4.53
CA PRO A 585 -23.29 17.62 -3.93
C PRO A 585 -23.48 18.73 -4.99
N ASP A 586 -24.36 19.66 -4.73
CA ASP A 586 -24.54 20.84 -5.59
C ASP A 586 -23.43 21.85 -5.25
N ARG A 587 -22.53 22.09 -6.21
CA ARG A 587 -21.45 23.07 -6.06
C ARG A 587 -21.95 24.48 -5.75
N LYS A 588 -23.05 24.88 -6.32
CA LYS A 588 -23.64 26.20 -6.05
C LYS A 588 -24.08 26.37 -4.60
N ARG A 589 -24.49 25.27 -3.98
CA ARG A 589 -24.87 25.27 -2.55
C ARG A 589 -23.67 25.55 -1.65
N TRP A 590 -22.46 25.05 -2.05
CA TRP A 590 -21.25 25.17 -1.24
C TRP A 590 -20.42 26.42 -1.55
N ASP A 591 -20.70 27.09 -2.67
CA ASP A 591 -19.92 28.25 -3.15
C ASP A 591 -18.41 27.96 -3.17
N VAL A 592 -18.03 26.79 -3.69
CA VAL A 592 -16.63 26.32 -3.77
C VAL A 592 -16.07 26.52 -5.17
N VAL A 593 -14.74 26.61 -5.25
CA VAL A 593 -14.02 26.74 -6.52
C VAL A 593 -14.37 25.61 -7.48
N ASN A 594 -14.59 25.96 -8.75
CA ASN A 594 -14.78 24.98 -9.81
C ASN A 594 -13.46 24.64 -10.47
N LEU A 595 -12.92 23.47 -10.16
CA LEU A 595 -11.64 22.99 -10.71
C LEU A 595 -11.65 22.81 -12.23
N ASP A 596 -12.83 22.66 -12.84
CA ASP A 596 -12.94 22.58 -14.32
C ASP A 596 -12.50 23.87 -14.99
N THR A 597 -12.59 24.99 -14.30
CA THR A 597 -12.20 26.32 -14.84
C THR A 597 -10.78 26.73 -14.47
N VAL A 598 -10.15 26.00 -13.55
CA VAL A 598 -8.80 26.30 -13.09
C VAL A 598 -7.77 25.84 -14.13
N ARG A 599 -6.94 26.75 -14.58
CA ARG A 599 -5.87 26.51 -15.56
C ARG A 599 -4.53 26.96 -14.97
N PHE A 600 -3.50 26.13 -15.12
CA PHE A 600 -2.14 26.47 -14.76
C PHE A 600 -1.35 26.90 -16.01
N SER A 601 -0.89 28.12 -16.05
CA SER A 601 -0.19 28.70 -17.20
C SER A 601 1.32 28.83 -16.94
N ALA A 602 2.08 29.08 -18.00
CA ALA A 602 3.49 29.43 -17.90
C ALA A 602 3.70 30.73 -17.09
N VAL A 603 2.77 31.68 -17.21
CA VAL A 603 2.78 32.95 -16.45
C VAL A 603 2.64 32.65 -14.94
N ASP A 604 1.79 31.71 -14.55
CA ASP A 604 1.63 31.33 -13.15
C ASP A 604 2.92 30.69 -12.60
N SER A 605 3.62 29.89 -13.42
CA SER A 605 4.93 29.34 -13.05
C SER A 605 5.94 30.45 -12.79
N LEU A 606 6.08 31.39 -13.71
CA LEU A 606 7.00 32.54 -13.58
C LEU A 606 6.64 33.43 -12.37
N ARG A 607 5.37 33.72 -12.17
CA ARG A 607 4.88 34.49 -11.03
C ARG A 607 5.23 33.80 -9.70
N GLN A 608 5.05 32.47 -9.62
CA GLN A 608 5.44 31.72 -8.42
C GLN A 608 6.97 31.75 -8.19
N GLU A 609 7.77 31.66 -9.25
CA GLU A 609 9.24 31.75 -9.16
C GLU A 609 9.71 33.08 -8.60
N GLY A 610 9.07 34.15 -9.00
CA GLY A 610 9.36 35.47 -8.48
C GLY A 610 9.04 35.64 -7.00
N VAL A 611 7.99 35.03 -6.53
CA VAL A 611 7.49 35.18 -5.14
C VAL A 611 8.02 34.08 -4.20
N TYR A 612 8.08 32.84 -4.65
CA TYR A 612 8.45 31.68 -3.83
C TYR A 612 9.70 30.99 -4.37
N ARG A 613 10.87 31.42 -3.87
CA ARG A 613 12.16 30.83 -4.30
C ARG A 613 12.33 29.41 -3.77
N ALA A 614 12.71 28.50 -4.64
CA ALA A 614 13.15 27.17 -4.26
C ALA A 614 14.51 27.26 -3.54
N LYS A 615 14.66 26.51 -2.47
CA LYS A 615 15.92 26.36 -1.71
C LYS A 615 16.29 24.89 -1.66
N ARG A 616 17.59 24.60 -1.64
CA ARG A 616 18.06 23.22 -1.46
C ARG A 616 17.57 22.65 -0.13
N TYR A 617 16.98 21.49 -0.16
CA TYR A 617 16.64 20.73 1.04
C TYR A 617 17.88 19.92 1.46
N ARG A 618 18.53 20.32 2.54
CA ARG A 618 19.72 19.64 3.06
C ARG A 618 19.30 18.43 3.90
N LYS A 619 19.67 17.22 3.48
CA LYS A 619 19.27 15.97 4.15
C LYS A 619 19.80 15.88 5.59
N VAL A 620 21.09 16.15 5.80
CA VAL A 620 21.78 15.99 7.11
C VAL A 620 21.12 16.79 8.25
N PRO A 621 20.88 18.12 8.13
CA PRO A 621 20.22 18.84 9.19
C PRO A 621 18.75 18.46 9.43
N ASN A 622 18.15 17.69 8.52
CA ASN A 622 16.78 17.23 8.62
C ASN A 622 16.68 15.70 8.87
N LEU A 623 17.75 15.04 9.32
CA LEU A 623 17.71 13.63 9.72
C LEU A 623 16.90 13.43 11.00
N VAL A 624 16.98 14.37 11.92
CA VAL A 624 16.23 14.34 13.17
C VAL A 624 15.01 15.25 13.07
N ASN A 625 13.86 14.71 13.39
CA ASN A 625 12.58 15.42 13.48
C ASN A 625 11.76 14.80 14.60
N VAL A 626 11.98 15.27 15.82
CA VAL A 626 11.22 14.78 16.98
C VAL A 626 9.76 15.19 16.83
N HIS A 627 8.89 14.20 16.66
CA HIS A 627 7.45 14.40 16.42
C HIS A 627 6.59 13.94 17.57
N SER A 628 7.08 13.00 18.37
CA SER A 628 6.31 12.41 19.47
C SER A 628 7.18 12.17 20.69
N TRP A 629 6.54 12.10 21.85
CA TRP A 629 7.15 11.72 23.10
C TRP A 629 6.12 11.02 23.99
N THR A 630 6.59 10.27 24.96
CA THR A 630 5.72 9.55 25.90
C THR A 630 6.29 9.61 27.31
N PRO A 631 5.46 9.74 28.35
CA PRO A 631 5.89 9.78 29.77
C PRO A 631 6.27 8.40 30.33
N VAL A 632 6.64 7.46 29.48
CA VAL A 632 7.19 6.15 29.83
C VAL A 632 8.44 5.91 29.00
N ALA A 633 9.43 5.25 29.61
CA ALA A 633 10.66 4.84 28.92
C ALA A 633 10.51 3.42 28.39
N PHE A 634 10.80 3.23 27.11
CA PHE A 634 10.84 1.93 26.45
C PHE A 634 11.73 2.00 25.20
N ASN A 635 12.07 0.83 24.66
CA ASN A 635 12.77 0.73 23.38
C ASN A 635 11.75 0.37 22.27
N PRO A 636 11.40 1.31 21.38
CA PRO A 636 10.43 1.06 20.34
C PRO A 636 10.92 0.07 19.27
N PHE A 637 12.24 -0.08 19.08
CA PHE A 637 12.79 -1.02 18.11
C PHE A 637 12.71 -2.46 18.62
N GLU A 638 13.00 -2.71 19.90
CA GLU A 638 12.77 -4.03 20.51
C GLU A 638 11.28 -4.39 20.55
N ALA A 639 10.43 -3.41 20.84
CA ALA A 639 8.99 -3.61 20.83
C ALA A 639 8.47 -4.12 19.48
N VAL A 640 9.01 -3.60 18.38
CA VAL A 640 8.65 -4.01 17.01
C VAL A 640 9.34 -5.32 16.59
N ASP A 641 10.66 -5.40 16.77
CA ASP A 641 11.45 -6.50 16.21
C ASP A 641 11.35 -7.78 17.06
N GLU A 642 11.26 -7.64 18.37
CA GLU A 642 11.27 -8.77 19.33
C GLU A 642 9.91 -9.01 20.00
N HIS A 643 8.94 -8.15 19.74
CA HIS A 643 7.62 -8.16 20.39
C HIS A 643 7.73 -8.11 21.94
N ASN A 644 8.78 -7.46 22.42
CA ASN A 644 9.09 -7.32 23.84
C ASN A 644 8.96 -5.86 24.26
N ILE A 645 8.06 -5.58 25.20
CA ILE A 645 7.79 -4.23 25.69
C ILE A 645 8.16 -4.15 27.17
N ASN A 646 9.32 -3.58 27.45
CA ASN A 646 9.75 -3.25 28.81
C ASN A 646 9.46 -1.78 29.10
N LEU A 647 8.46 -1.52 29.96
CA LEU A 647 8.06 -0.17 30.33
C LEU A 647 8.68 0.22 31.68
N ASN A 648 9.37 1.35 31.70
CA ASN A 648 9.90 1.98 32.92
C ASN A 648 9.32 3.39 33.10
N LEU A 649 9.35 3.90 34.32
CA LEU A 649 9.04 5.31 34.58
C LEU A 649 10.10 6.17 33.85
N GLY A 650 9.66 7.17 33.08
CA GLY A 650 10.60 8.00 32.38
C GLY A 650 10.00 8.68 31.15
N VAL A 651 10.81 8.90 30.13
CA VAL A 651 10.38 9.54 28.90
C VAL A 651 11.05 8.88 27.67
N THR A 652 10.31 8.76 26.60
CA THR A 652 10.84 8.38 25.28
C THR A 652 10.51 9.46 24.28
N LEU A 653 11.50 9.89 23.53
CA LEU A 653 11.38 10.79 22.39
C LEU A 653 11.45 9.98 21.09
N LEU A 654 10.54 10.24 20.17
CA LEU A 654 10.46 9.55 18.89
C LEU A 654 10.70 10.55 17.73
N SER A 655 11.53 10.16 16.81
CA SER A 655 11.92 10.98 15.67
C SER A 655 11.87 10.17 14.39
N GLN A 656 11.17 10.69 13.40
CA GLN A 656 11.22 10.22 12.01
C GLN A 656 11.31 11.44 11.09
N ASN A 657 12.24 11.42 10.16
CA ASN A 657 12.39 12.55 9.25
C ASN A 657 11.29 12.57 8.16
N LEU A 658 11.13 13.71 7.49
CA LEU A 658 10.08 13.90 6.49
C LEU A 658 10.27 13.08 5.20
N LEU A 659 11.49 12.60 4.94
CA LEU A 659 11.79 11.72 3.80
C LEU A 659 11.67 10.21 4.13
N SER A 660 11.17 9.86 5.31
CA SER A 660 10.97 8.48 5.79
C SER A 660 12.22 7.58 5.71
N ASN A 661 13.41 8.17 5.70
CA ASN A 661 14.66 7.43 5.58
C ASN A 661 15.52 7.41 6.85
N THR A 662 15.03 7.98 7.94
CA THR A 662 15.66 7.96 9.26
C THR A 662 14.61 7.83 10.34
N GLU A 663 14.76 6.83 11.18
CA GLU A 663 14.00 6.63 12.41
C GLU A 663 14.96 6.68 13.59
N ALA A 664 14.56 7.33 14.68
CA ALA A 664 15.38 7.40 15.87
C ALA A 664 14.52 7.51 17.12
N PHE A 665 15.04 7.02 18.23
CA PHE A 665 14.48 7.30 19.54
C PHE A 665 15.56 7.58 20.55
N ALA A 666 15.19 8.29 21.61
CA ALA A 666 16.01 8.45 22.80
C ALA A 666 15.09 8.26 24.02
N SER A 667 15.47 7.39 24.93
CA SER A 667 14.69 7.18 26.15
C SER A 667 15.55 7.35 27.40
N TYR A 668 14.90 7.91 28.43
CA TYR A 668 15.41 7.96 29.78
C TYR A 668 14.38 7.31 30.69
N GLY A 669 14.80 6.26 31.38
CA GLY A 669 13.98 5.56 32.35
C GLY A 669 14.63 5.49 33.68
N TRP A 670 13.80 5.28 34.71
CA TRP A 670 14.24 4.99 36.06
C TRP A 670 13.46 3.81 36.60
N ASN A 671 14.17 2.92 37.21
CA ASN A 671 13.61 1.76 37.88
C ASN A 671 14.28 1.59 39.26
N ARG A 672 13.50 1.19 40.23
CA ARG A 672 13.97 1.11 41.61
C ARG A 672 15.16 0.17 41.81
N ASN A 673 15.20 -0.91 41.03
CA ASN A 673 16.21 -1.96 41.15
C ASN A 673 17.49 -1.65 40.35
N GLU A 674 17.35 -0.94 39.24
CA GLU A 674 18.43 -0.74 38.25
C GLU A 674 18.93 0.72 38.17
N GLY A 675 18.16 1.67 38.74
CA GLY A 675 18.49 3.09 38.70
C GLY A 675 18.13 3.71 37.32
N ALA A 676 18.93 4.69 36.91
CA ALA A 676 18.71 5.41 35.67
C ALA A 676 19.21 4.62 34.46
N ILE A 677 18.39 4.58 33.40
CA ILE A 677 18.65 3.88 32.13
C ILE A 677 18.49 4.88 30.98
N PHE A 678 19.46 4.95 30.11
CA PHE A 678 19.42 5.72 28.86
C PHE A 678 19.51 4.78 27.67
N ASN A 679 18.61 4.92 26.71
CA ASN A 679 18.70 4.20 25.43
C ASN A 679 18.61 5.18 24.27
N LEU A 680 19.37 4.89 23.23
CA LEU A 680 19.37 5.59 21.96
C LEU A 680 19.35 4.57 20.83
N GLY A 681 18.45 4.73 19.86
CA GLY A 681 18.45 3.94 18.64
C GLY A 681 18.30 4.84 17.43
N VAL A 682 19.00 4.51 16.35
CA VAL A 682 18.91 5.17 15.07
C VAL A 682 18.92 4.13 13.95
N ARG A 683 17.96 4.21 13.06
CA ARG A 683 17.87 3.44 11.80
C ARG A 683 17.93 4.38 10.62
N TYR A 684 18.80 4.11 9.69
CA TYR A 684 18.95 4.90 8.48
C TYR A 684 18.87 4.04 7.22
N PHE A 685 17.94 4.39 6.32
CA PHE A 685 17.64 3.63 5.10
C PHE A 685 18.07 4.36 3.81
N GLY A 686 18.54 5.58 3.92
CA GLY A 686 18.73 6.49 2.79
C GLY A 686 19.80 6.09 1.76
N LEU A 687 20.58 5.01 2.02
CA LEU A 687 21.60 4.50 1.10
C LEU A 687 21.19 3.20 0.39
N GLY A 688 19.98 2.70 0.63
CA GLY A 688 19.55 1.37 0.20
C GLY A 688 20.14 0.23 1.04
N VAL A 689 20.99 0.57 2.00
CA VAL A 689 21.46 -0.29 3.08
C VAL A 689 20.84 0.23 4.36
N ARG A 690 20.24 -0.63 5.14
CA ARG A 690 19.77 -0.29 6.48
C ARG A 690 20.98 -0.26 7.42
N LEU A 691 21.21 0.87 8.04
CA LEU A 691 22.23 1.06 9.08
C LEU A 691 21.54 1.26 10.41
N ASP A 692 21.86 0.44 11.39
CA ASP A 692 21.32 0.53 12.73
C ASP A 692 22.43 0.90 13.72
N LEU A 693 22.14 1.83 14.61
CA LEU A 693 22.92 2.19 15.77
C LEU A 693 22.04 2.03 17.01
N ASP A 694 22.47 1.24 17.97
CA ASP A 694 21.84 1.08 19.25
C ASP A 694 22.85 1.35 20.36
N ALA A 695 22.46 2.13 21.36
CA ALA A 695 23.29 2.39 22.53
C ALA A 695 22.44 2.41 23.78
N SER A 696 22.94 1.81 24.84
CA SER A 696 22.33 1.88 26.18
C SER A 696 23.38 2.18 27.24
N TYR A 697 22.95 2.91 28.27
CA TYR A 697 23.77 3.24 29.40
C TYR A 697 22.95 3.22 30.69
N GLY A 698 23.51 2.61 31.72
CA GLY A 698 22.83 2.46 33.02
C GLY A 698 21.93 1.23 33.11
N GLY A 699 21.15 1.14 34.12
CA GLY A 699 20.29 0.00 34.34
C GLY A 699 21.00 -1.18 34.94
N ASN A 700 20.94 -2.32 34.27
CA ASN A 700 21.44 -3.59 34.77
C ASN A 700 22.86 -3.49 35.31
N GLN A 701 22.99 -3.46 36.64
CA GLN A 701 24.28 -3.60 37.27
C GLN A 701 24.78 -5.01 36.97
N VAL A 702 26.04 -5.10 36.54
CA VAL A 702 26.68 -6.40 36.34
C VAL A 702 26.91 -7.02 37.68
N PHE A 703 26.08 -7.99 38.02
CA PHE A 703 26.24 -8.74 39.27
C PHE A 703 27.31 -9.80 39.10
N TYR A 704 28.14 -9.96 40.07
CA TYR A 704 29.03 -11.09 40.21
C TYR A 704 28.73 -11.87 41.47
N SER A 705 28.84 -13.18 41.38
CA SER A 705 28.65 -14.05 42.53
C SER A 705 29.98 -14.24 43.23
N VAL A 706 30.03 -13.88 44.49
CA VAL A 706 31.15 -14.19 45.36
C VAL A 706 30.80 -15.42 46.19
N GLY A 707 31.51 -16.50 45.95
CA GLY A 707 31.37 -17.70 46.78
C GLY A 707 32.17 -17.50 48.08
N GLN A 708 31.53 -17.54 49.23
CA GLN A 708 32.17 -17.59 50.53
C GLN A 708 32.03 -19.01 51.05
N TYR A 709 33.16 -19.64 51.37
CA TYR A 709 33.15 -20.98 51.97
C TYR A 709 32.74 -20.86 53.42
N ASP A 710 31.68 -21.56 53.79
CA ASP A 710 31.26 -21.70 55.18
C ASP A 710 31.89 -22.94 55.77
N GLU A 711 32.82 -22.75 56.70
CA GLU A 711 33.55 -23.86 57.34
C GLU A 711 32.64 -24.70 58.23
N GLN A 712 31.49 -24.16 58.71
CA GLN A 712 30.56 -24.91 59.54
C GLN A 712 29.65 -25.83 58.76
N THR A 713 29.28 -25.45 57.57
CA THR A 713 28.38 -26.26 56.73
C THR A 713 29.10 -27.00 55.62
N GLY A 714 30.43 -26.72 55.40
CA GLY A 714 31.22 -27.29 54.31
C GLY A 714 30.72 -26.91 52.92
N LYS A 715 29.94 -25.87 52.78
CA LYS A 715 29.32 -25.45 51.53
C LYS A 715 29.76 -24.04 51.14
N TYR A 716 29.75 -23.79 49.87
CA TYR A 716 29.90 -22.43 49.34
C TYR A 716 28.53 -21.73 49.37
N GLU A 717 28.42 -20.64 50.09
CA GLU A 717 27.31 -19.68 49.93
C GLU A 717 27.68 -18.65 48.89
N TYR A 718 26.85 -18.47 47.91
CA TYR A 718 27.04 -17.49 46.85
C TYR A 718 26.24 -16.24 47.10
N GLN A 719 26.92 -15.13 47.37
CA GLN A 719 26.29 -13.81 47.47
C GLN A 719 26.45 -13.05 46.16
N GLN A 720 25.38 -12.59 45.63
CA GLN A 720 25.41 -11.67 44.47
C GLN A 720 25.75 -10.27 44.96
N ARG A 721 26.80 -9.69 44.41
CA ARG A 721 27.19 -8.31 44.69
C ARG A 721 27.07 -7.47 43.42
N PRO A 722 26.48 -6.24 43.49
CA PRO A 722 26.42 -5.34 42.37
C PRO A 722 27.83 -4.91 41.98
N SER A 723 28.07 -4.83 40.67
CA SER A 723 29.30 -4.22 40.18
C SER A 723 29.27 -2.71 40.44
N PRO A 724 30.39 -2.09 40.79
CA PRO A 724 30.46 -0.64 40.90
C PRO A 724 30.30 0.07 39.53
N ASP A 725 30.48 -0.67 38.44
CA ASP A 725 30.38 -0.14 37.08
C ASP A 725 28.93 -0.21 36.58
N LYS A 726 28.46 0.87 36.00
CA LYS A 726 27.19 0.86 35.28
C LYS A 726 27.33 0.08 33.96
N TYR A 727 26.25 -0.57 33.58
CA TYR A 727 26.18 -1.26 32.30
C TYR A 727 26.16 -0.25 31.13
N TYR A 728 26.85 -0.53 30.06
CA TYR A 728 26.67 0.13 28.78
C TYR A 728 26.88 -0.84 27.63
N SER A 729 26.16 -0.58 26.52
CA SER A 729 26.34 -1.30 25.27
C SER A 729 26.25 -0.36 24.09
N VAL A 730 26.92 -0.73 23.02
CA VAL A 730 26.85 -0.07 21.71
C VAL A 730 26.78 -1.14 20.64
N GLY A 731 25.78 -1.05 19.76
CA GLY A 731 25.60 -1.92 18.62
C GLY A 731 25.62 -1.12 17.31
N LEU A 732 26.25 -1.66 16.32
CA LEU A 732 26.26 -1.16 14.94
C LEU A 732 25.93 -2.31 14.01
N SER A 733 24.96 -2.15 13.14
CA SER A 733 24.68 -3.14 12.11
C SER A 733 24.39 -2.53 10.75
N ALA A 734 24.65 -3.30 9.71
CA ALA A 734 24.35 -2.97 8.33
C ALA A 734 23.64 -4.16 7.69
N THR A 735 22.47 -3.92 7.10
CA THR A 735 21.73 -4.93 6.36
C THR A 735 21.48 -4.44 4.94
N LEU A 736 21.92 -5.22 3.95
CA LEU A 736 21.66 -5.02 2.54
C LEU A 736 20.47 -5.89 2.12
N PRO A 737 19.26 -5.34 1.98
CA PRO A 737 18.06 -6.07 1.56
C PRO A 737 17.93 -5.97 0.03
N LEU A 738 18.23 -7.03 -0.70
CA LEU A 738 18.05 -7.10 -2.14
C LEU A 738 16.72 -7.76 -2.47
N TYR A 739 15.87 -7.03 -3.18
CA TYR A 739 14.54 -7.47 -3.57
C TYR A 739 14.45 -7.74 -5.06
N PHE A 740 13.89 -8.88 -5.44
CA PHE A 740 13.72 -9.28 -6.84
C PHE A 740 12.29 -9.76 -7.07
N GLN A 741 11.67 -9.28 -8.12
CA GLN A 741 10.34 -9.69 -8.53
C GLN A 741 10.38 -10.21 -9.96
N ARG A 742 9.83 -11.40 -10.19
CA ARG A 742 9.72 -11.98 -11.52
C ARG A 742 8.38 -12.71 -11.65
N GLY A 743 7.49 -12.12 -12.47
CA GLY A 743 6.12 -12.61 -12.57
C GLY A 743 5.45 -12.65 -11.19
N TYR A 744 4.86 -13.78 -10.81
CA TYR A 744 4.22 -13.95 -9.51
C TYR A 744 5.17 -14.37 -8.37
N HIS A 745 6.49 -14.54 -8.64
CA HIS A 745 7.52 -14.82 -7.64
C HIS A 745 8.09 -13.54 -7.04
N THR A 746 8.21 -13.53 -5.72
CA THR A 746 8.91 -12.52 -4.94
C THR A 746 10.11 -13.15 -4.27
N ARG A 747 11.30 -12.62 -4.52
CA ARG A 747 12.57 -13.09 -3.98
C ARG A 747 13.25 -12.00 -3.18
N GLN A 748 13.86 -12.38 -2.07
CA GLN A 748 14.64 -11.47 -1.26
C GLN A 748 15.96 -12.12 -0.88
N LEU A 749 17.05 -11.39 -1.03
CA LEU A 749 18.38 -11.75 -0.53
C LEU A 749 18.77 -10.67 0.48
N SER A 750 19.10 -11.09 1.71
CA SER A 750 19.58 -10.19 2.75
C SER A 750 20.98 -10.57 3.19
N VAL A 751 21.86 -9.58 3.27
CA VAL A 751 23.21 -9.72 3.82
C VAL A 751 23.31 -8.77 5.00
N THR A 752 23.63 -9.34 6.18
CA THR A 752 23.71 -8.56 7.42
C THR A 752 25.11 -8.70 8.01
N SER A 753 25.66 -7.60 8.50
CA SER A 753 26.85 -7.58 9.33
C SER A 753 26.58 -6.72 10.55
N GLY A 754 26.97 -7.20 11.73
CA GLY A 754 26.74 -6.49 12.99
C GLY A 754 27.91 -6.60 13.94
N TRP A 755 28.15 -5.57 14.70
CA TRP A 755 29.03 -5.53 15.84
C TRP A 755 28.28 -4.96 17.04
N ASN A 756 28.38 -5.66 18.16
CA ASN A 756 27.85 -5.18 19.45
C ASN A 756 28.94 -5.32 20.51
N TYR A 757 29.09 -4.29 21.31
CA TYR A 757 29.94 -4.27 22.48
C TYR A 757 29.11 -3.99 23.72
N SER A 758 29.42 -4.73 24.80
CA SER A 758 28.92 -4.40 26.14
C SER A 758 30.06 -4.55 27.15
N ASN A 759 30.00 -3.75 28.24
CA ASN A 759 30.98 -3.82 29.32
C ASN A 759 30.73 -4.98 30.30
N GLY A 760 29.93 -5.98 29.91
CA GLY A 760 29.69 -7.17 30.67
C GLY A 760 30.98 -7.89 31.06
N MET A 761 31.00 -8.46 32.25
CA MET A 761 32.17 -9.21 32.72
C MET A 761 32.12 -10.66 32.26
N VAL A 762 33.16 -11.12 31.61
CA VAL A 762 33.28 -12.50 31.16
C VAL A 762 34.41 -13.18 31.92
N ALA A 763 34.12 -14.31 32.54
CA ALA A 763 35.15 -15.08 33.26
C ALA A 763 36.19 -15.65 32.27
N ASN A 764 37.46 -15.38 32.55
CA ASN A 764 38.56 -16.09 31.92
C ASN A 764 38.81 -17.40 32.68
N LEU A 765 38.56 -18.51 32.01
CA LEU A 765 38.78 -19.83 32.58
C LEU A 765 40.24 -20.26 32.31
N GLY A 766 40.97 -20.56 33.33
CA GLY A 766 42.31 -21.11 33.23
C GLY A 766 42.26 -22.61 33.11
N LYS A 767 42.57 -23.28 34.24
CA LYS A 767 42.60 -24.73 34.29
C LYS A 767 41.34 -25.28 34.92
N ILE A 768 40.78 -26.32 34.32
CA ILE A 768 39.66 -27.06 34.90
C ILE A 768 40.15 -28.46 35.18
N GLU A 769 40.04 -28.85 36.46
CA GLU A 769 40.39 -30.18 36.94
C GLU A 769 39.14 -31.03 37.03
N TRP A 770 39.25 -32.25 36.58
CA TRP A 770 38.16 -33.22 36.56
C TRP A 770 38.50 -34.39 37.44
N ASN A 771 37.57 -34.80 38.23
CA ASN A 771 37.66 -36.03 38.99
C ASN A 771 36.43 -36.89 38.78
N ALA A 772 36.59 -38.14 38.38
CA ALA A 772 35.52 -39.09 38.11
C ALA A 772 34.40 -38.55 37.18
N GLY A 773 34.74 -37.76 36.15
CA GLY A 773 33.81 -37.18 35.22
C GLY A 773 33.03 -35.93 35.71
N GLN A 774 33.34 -35.44 36.90
CA GLN A 774 32.83 -34.22 37.47
C GLN A 774 33.91 -33.14 37.59
N ILE A 775 33.53 -31.89 37.51
CA ILE A 775 34.45 -30.77 37.72
C ILE A 775 34.82 -30.72 39.19
N SER A 776 36.09 -30.99 39.49
CA SER A 776 36.63 -30.96 40.86
C SER A 776 37.20 -29.60 41.22
N ASN A 777 37.73 -28.87 40.25
CA ASN A 777 38.27 -27.54 40.48
C ASN A 777 38.22 -26.72 39.19
N ILE A 778 37.90 -25.44 39.34
CA ILE A 778 37.93 -24.44 38.26
C ILE A 778 38.89 -23.35 38.66
N GLN A 779 40.04 -23.30 38.05
CA GLN A 779 40.96 -22.18 38.20
C GLN A 779 40.51 -21.02 37.32
N ARG A 780 40.00 -19.96 37.91
CA ARG A 780 39.69 -18.73 37.20
C ARG A 780 40.90 -17.82 37.14
N ILE A 781 41.35 -17.44 35.97
CA ILE A 781 42.49 -16.54 35.82
C ILE A 781 42.07 -15.08 36.04
N GLY A 782 40.79 -14.80 36.08
CA GLY A 782 40.22 -13.46 36.32
C GLY A 782 39.00 -13.21 35.51
N PHE A 783 38.49 -11.98 35.61
CA PHE A 783 37.41 -11.52 34.76
C PHE A 783 37.93 -10.53 33.76
N ARG A 784 37.51 -10.66 32.54
CA ARG A 784 37.77 -9.71 31.46
C ARG A 784 36.55 -8.86 31.25
N LYS A 785 36.70 -7.55 31.31
CA LYS A 785 35.65 -6.62 30.96
C LYS A 785 35.51 -6.58 29.42
N GLY A 786 34.27 -6.52 28.94
CA GLY A 786 33.96 -6.33 27.55
C GLY A 786 33.63 -7.62 26.83
N LEU A 787 32.39 -7.65 26.36
CA LEU A 787 31.84 -8.68 25.50
C LEU A 787 31.67 -8.10 24.11
N HIS A 788 32.47 -8.56 23.15
CA HIS A 788 32.29 -8.25 21.75
C HIS A 788 31.47 -9.34 21.08
N LYS A 789 30.56 -8.93 20.23
CA LYS A 789 29.77 -9.83 19.38
C LYS A 789 29.84 -9.31 17.94
N LEU A 790 30.57 -10.02 17.11
CA LEU A 790 30.54 -9.83 15.66
C LEU A 790 29.61 -10.88 15.06
N SER A 791 28.76 -10.46 14.14
CA SER A 791 27.80 -11.35 13.46
C SER A 791 27.74 -11.06 11.97
N PHE A 792 27.67 -12.13 11.18
CA PHE A 792 27.42 -12.10 9.75
C PHE A 792 26.21 -12.99 9.45
N GLY A 793 25.27 -12.47 8.67
CA GLY A 793 24.06 -13.19 8.30
C GLY A 793 23.82 -13.16 6.80
N LEU A 794 23.32 -14.26 6.28
CA LEU A 794 22.84 -14.38 4.91
C LEU A 794 21.44 -14.99 4.94
N GLY A 795 20.49 -14.34 4.29
CA GLY A 795 19.14 -14.84 4.16
C GLY A 795 18.67 -14.79 2.71
N TYR A 796 17.97 -15.82 2.26
CA TYR A 796 17.34 -15.86 0.95
C TYR A 796 15.95 -16.43 1.07
N SER A 797 14.99 -15.80 0.38
CA SER A 797 13.62 -16.31 0.27
C SER A 797 13.09 -16.21 -1.15
N ASP A 798 12.25 -17.15 -1.53
CA ASP A 798 11.43 -17.13 -2.74
C ASP A 798 10.02 -17.60 -2.38
N GLN A 799 9.03 -16.80 -2.71
CA GLN A 799 7.63 -17.12 -2.46
C GLN A 799 6.73 -16.62 -3.58
N VAL A 800 5.66 -17.34 -3.81
CA VAL A 800 4.63 -16.94 -4.78
C VAL A 800 3.63 -15.97 -4.18
N ARG A 801 3.00 -15.17 -5.03
CA ARG A 801 1.89 -14.28 -4.62
C ARG A 801 0.74 -15.14 -4.10
N MET A 802 0.08 -14.62 -3.07
CA MET A 802 -1.07 -15.27 -2.46
C MET A 802 -2.37 -14.82 -3.14
N ALA A 803 -3.35 -15.70 -3.17
CA ALA A 803 -4.73 -15.35 -3.49
C ALA A 803 -5.39 -14.62 -2.31
N HIS A 804 -6.54 -14.00 -2.54
CA HIS A 804 -7.26 -13.26 -1.51
C HIS A 804 -7.62 -14.13 -0.28
N ARG A 805 -8.02 -15.36 -0.50
CA ARG A 805 -8.41 -16.32 0.56
C ARG A 805 -7.25 -17.12 1.16
N ASP A 806 -6.03 -16.98 0.67
CA ASP A 806 -4.87 -17.69 1.21
C ASP A 806 -4.38 -17.04 2.51
N PHE A 807 -4.21 -17.83 3.57
CA PHE A 807 -3.63 -17.39 4.85
C PHE A 807 -2.10 -17.49 4.86
N ALA A 808 -1.53 -18.32 4.02
CA ALA A 808 -0.12 -18.50 3.87
C ALA A 808 0.22 -18.77 2.39
N PRO A 809 1.47 -18.52 1.96
CA PRO A 809 1.90 -18.85 0.60
C PRO A 809 1.65 -20.33 0.31
N ARG A 810 1.12 -20.63 -0.88
CA ARG A 810 0.97 -22.01 -1.34
C ARG A 810 2.29 -22.66 -1.67
N TRP A 811 3.27 -21.88 -2.03
CA TRP A 811 4.63 -22.32 -2.29
C TRP A 811 5.60 -21.22 -1.94
N GLY A 812 6.70 -21.62 -1.33
CA GLY A 812 7.79 -20.72 -1.01
C GLY A 812 8.78 -21.37 -0.07
N TYR A 813 9.99 -20.79 -0.01
CA TYR A 813 10.98 -21.18 0.97
C TYR A 813 11.82 -20.01 1.43
N MET A 814 12.39 -20.15 2.60
CA MET A 814 13.33 -19.21 3.19
C MET A 814 14.50 -20.01 3.78
N LEU A 815 15.70 -19.58 3.48
CA LEU A 815 16.93 -20.12 4.04
C LEU A 815 17.73 -18.99 4.68
N SER A 816 18.26 -19.19 5.86
CA SER A 816 19.15 -18.24 6.49
C SER A 816 20.27 -18.93 7.26
N THR A 817 21.42 -18.29 7.27
CA THR A 817 22.57 -18.69 8.07
C THR A 817 23.14 -17.48 8.79
N ALA A 818 23.66 -17.69 9.98
CA ALA A 818 24.37 -16.66 10.71
C ALA A 818 25.61 -17.25 11.38
N TYR A 819 26.70 -16.50 11.34
CA TYR A 819 27.95 -16.77 12.03
C TYR A 819 28.21 -15.64 13.03
N THR A 820 28.42 -16.00 14.30
CA THR A 820 28.63 -15.06 15.39
C THR A 820 29.84 -15.46 16.20
N PHE A 821 30.74 -14.51 16.48
CA PHE A 821 31.96 -14.77 17.20
C PHE A 821 32.41 -13.58 18.07
N ASN A 822 33.33 -13.84 18.98
CA ASN A 822 33.97 -12.83 19.82
C ASN A 822 35.44 -12.65 19.43
N PRO A 823 35.81 -11.57 18.73
CA PRO A 823 37.18 -11.38 18.27
C PRO A 823 38.18 -11.07 19.39
N ALA A 824 37.70 -10.65 20.57
CA ALA A 824 38.53 -10.22 21.68
C ALA A 824 38.73 -11.32 22.75
N ASN A 825 38.06 -12.46 22.64
CA ASN A 825 38.16 -13.54 23.63
C ASN A 825 38.16 -14.92 22.97
N THR A 826 39.32 -15.52 22.84
CA THR A 826 39.56 -16.84 22.23
C THR A 826 38.94 -18.01 23.01
N HIS A 827 38.58 -17.82 24.28
CA HIS A 827 37.83 -18.81 25.07
C HIS A 827 36.37 -18.85 24.73
N PHE A 828 35.86 -17.80 24.08
CA PHE A 828 34.49 -17.75 23.58
C PHE A 828 34.31 -18.59 22.33
N SER A 829 33.38 -19.52 22.35
CA SER A 829 33.05 -20.31 21.16
C SER A 829 32.26 -19.50 20.15
N ASP A 830 32.62 -19.63 18.88
CA ASP A 830 31.85 -19.12 17.80
C ASP A 830 30.54 -19.91 17.66
N LEU A 831 29.51 -19.27 17.12
CA LEU A 831 28.26 -19.92 16.85
C LEU A 831 27.96 -19.84 15.35
N ILE A 832 27.67 -20.98 14.73
CA ILE A 832 27.04 -21.03 13.41
C ILE A 832 25.63 -21.55 13.56
N SER A 833 24.69 -20.89 12.89
CA SER A 833 23.28 -21.28 12.90
C SER A 833 22.71 -21.30 11.48
N PHE A 834 21.85 -22.29 11.23
CA PHE A 834 21.10 -22.44 10.00
C PHE A 834 19.61 -22.49 10.32
N TYR A 835 18.81 -21.86 9.47
CA TYR A 835 17.37 -21.94 9.53
C TYR A 835 16.81 -22.09 8.13
N GLY A 836 15.93 -23.06 7.94
CA GLY A 836 15.21 -23.30 6.71
C GLY A 836 13.71 -23.38 6.98
N GLN A 837 12.91 -22.84 6.08
CA GLN A 837 11.45 -22.91 6.13
C GLN A 837 10.93 -23.09 4.71
N ALA A 838 9.93 -23.94 4.52
CA ALA A 838 9.24 -24.11 3.26
C ALA A 838 7.73 -24.12 3.47
N TYR A 839 7.04 -23.56 2.50
CA TYR A 839 5.60 -23.66 2.36
C TYR A 839 5.28 -24.57 1.19
N LEU A 840 4.38 -25.51 1.40
CA LEU A 840 3.90 -26.47 0.43
C LEU A 840 2.38 -26.40 0.34
N PRO A 841 1.78 -26.68 -0.82
CA PRO A 841 0.34 -26.77 -0.94
C PRO A 841 -0.23 -27.81 0.04
N GLY A 842 -1.33 -27.48 0.68
CA GLY A 842 -2.08 -28.45 1.49
C GLY A 842 -2.99 -29.34 0.64
N PHE A 843 -3.76 -30.20 1.30
CA PHE A 843 -4.66 -31.17 0.65
C PHE A 843 -5.91 -30.53 0.05
N ALA A 844 -6.24 -29.30 0.40
CA ALA A 844 -7.40 -28.58 -0.13
C ALA A 844 -7.03 -27.14 -0.50
N ALA A 845 -7.94 -26.43 -1.18
CA ALA A 845 -7.78 -25.02 -1.51
C ALA A 845 -7.54 -24.20 -0.24
N HIS A 846 -6.63 -23.23 -0.32
CA HIS A 846 -6.23 -22.31 0.76
C HIS A 846 -5.54 -22.96 1.96
N ASN A 847 -5.26 -24.27 1.90
CA ASN A 847 -4.48 -24.96 2.92
C ASN A 847 -2.98 -24.83 2.58
N SER A 848 -2.16 -24.77 3.61
CA SER A 848 -0.69 -24.73 3.48
C SER A 848 -0.03 -25.59 4.54
N LEU A 849 0.98 -26.35 4.15
CA LEU A 849 1.87 -27.04 5.06
C LEU A 849 3.17 -26.21 5.16
N LYS A 850 3.44 -25.70 6.34
CA LYS A 850 4.69 -25.03 6.66
C LYS A 850 5.59 -26.02 7.38
N VAL A 851 6.76 -26.31 6.83
CA VAL A 851 7.81 -27.09 7.49
C VAL A 851 9.01 -26.18 7.75
N ALA A 852 9.62 -26.30 8.92
CA ALA A 852 10.80 -25.55 9.26
C ALA A 852 11.81 -26.41 10.04
N ALA A 853 13.07 -26.08 9.88
CA ALA A 853 14.19 -26.72 10.57
C ALA A 853 15.19 -25.67 11.00
N THR A 854 15.80 -25.86 12.15
CA THR A 854 16.94 -25.08 12.62
C THR A 854 18.05 -26.01 13.10
N TYR A 855 19.28 -25.58 12.87
CA TYR A 855 20.48 -26.22 13.43
C TYR A 855 21.43 -25.13 13.90
N GLN A 856 21.98 -25.31 15.08
CA GLN A 856 23.09 -24.49 15.57
C GLN A 856 24.15 -25.31 16.22
N THR A 857 25.38 -24.85 16.12
CA THR A 857 26.52 -25.50 16.78
C THR A 857 27.58 -24.48 17.19
N SER A 858 28.25 -24.75 18.30
CA SER A 858 29.39 -23.96 18.76
C SER A 858 30.68 -24.50 18.16
N ILE A 859 31.55 -23.65 17.65
CA ILE A 859 32.81 -23.94 17.00
C ILE A 859 33.94 -23.30 17.78
N GLY A 860 35.06 -24.00 17.94
CA GLY A 860 36.22 -23.44 18.64
C GLY A 860 35.97 -23.14 20.11
N GLY A 861 36.74 -22.23 20.68
CA GLY A 861 36.65 -21.80 22.06
C GLY A 861 37.00 -22.89 23.07
N TYR A 862 36.79 -22.54 24.34
CA TYR A 862 36.97 -23.49 25.43
C TYR A 862 35.76 -24.40 25.58
N LYS A 863 35.97 -25.69 25.65
CA LYS A 863 34.93 -26.71 25.84
C LYS A 863 35.23 -27.57 27.04
N PHE A 864 34.20 -27.90 27.79
CA PHE A 864 34.35 -28.96 28.81
C PHE A 864 34.57 -30.33 28.12
N PRO A 865 35.07 -31.35 28.79
CA PRO A 865 35.20 -32.71 28.25
C PRO A 865 33.87 -33.29 27.76
N SER A 866 32.74 -32.82 28.22
CA SER A 866 31.38 -33.13 27.72
C SER A 866 31.09 -32.55 26.31
N GLY A 867 32.00 -31.73 25.78
CA GLY A 867 31.77 -30.95 24.55
C GLY A 867 30.99 -29.65 24.75
N TYR A 868 30.52 -29.38 25.97
CA TYR A 868 29.78 -28.13 26.29
C TYR A 868 30.75 -26.95 26.35
N ALA A 869 30.37 -25.86 25.66
CA ALA A 869 31.12 -24.59 25.66
C ALA A 869 30.37 -23.58 26.59
N PRO A 870 30.91 -23.31 27.79
CA PRO A 870 30.24 -22.43 28.77
C PRO A 870 30.22 -20.98 28.34
N LEU A 871 31.14 -20.58 27.46
CA LEU A 871 31.22 -19.26 26.87
C LEU A 871 30.89 -19.36 25.37
N SER A 872 29.64 -19.18 25.02
CA SER A 872 29.20 -19.16 23.62
C SER A 872 27.95 -18.31 23.42
N TYR A 873 27.75 -17.84 22.22
CA TYR A 873 26.49 -17.26 21.80
C TYR A 873 25.46 -18.36 21.54
N ARG A 874 24.19 -18.01 21.62
CA ARG A 874 23.08 -18.93 21.31
C ARG A 874 22.12 -18.24 20.36
N SER A 875 21.53 -19.03 19.47
CA SER A 875 20.43 -18.60 18.61
C SER A 875 19.31 -19.62 18.75
N THR A 876 18.23 -19.23 19.38
CA THR A 876 17.11 -20.13 19.70
C THR A 876 15.94 -19.86 18.78
N ARG A 877 16.05 -20.25 17.52
CA ARG A 877 14.93 -20.29 16.59
C ARG A 877 14.22 -21.63 16.70
N LEU A 878 12.91 -21.65 16.48
CA LEU A 878 12.05 -22.84 16.59
C LEU A 878 12.10 -23.48 17.98
N ILE A 879 11.80 -22.72 19.02
CA ILE A 879 11.67 -23.28 20.35
C ILE A 879 10.41 -24.16 20.36
N PRO A 880 10.51 -25.45 20.79
CA PRO A 880 9.34 -26.31 20.91
C PRO A 880 8.31 -25.72 21.86
N ARG A 881 7.02 -25.96 21.61
CA ARG A 881 5.93 -25.51 22.45
C ARG A 881 6.08 -26.02 23.88
N GLY A 882 5.94 -25.13 24.87
CA GLY A 882 6.11 -25.45 26.29
C GLY A 882 7.53 -25.29 26.81
N TYR A 883 8.50 -24.96 25.96
CA TYR A 883 9.88 -24.65 26.33
C TYR A 883 10.20 -23.17 26.14
N THR A 884 11.18 -22.70 26.88
CA THR A 884 11.73 -21.35 26.73
C THR A 884 13.18 -21.43 26.24
N SER A 885 13.76 -20.30 25.83
CA SER A 885 15.17 -20.26 25.44
C SER A 885 16.13 -20.65 26.56
N SER A 886 15.72 -20.47 27.81
CA SER A 886 16.50 -20.87 29.01
C SER A 886 16.54 -22.38 29.24
N ASP A 887 15.57 -23.13 28.69
CA ASP A 887 15.54 -24.59 28.80
C ASP A 887 16.52 -25.28 27.87
N ILE A 888 17.02 -24.54 26.85
CA ILE A 888 17.97 -25.03 25.86
C ILE A 888 19.38 -24.76 26.37
N ILE A 889 19.96 -25.74 27.03
CA ILE A 889 21.27 -25.63 27.67
C ILE A 889 22.42 -26.12 26.78
N SER A 890 22.14 -26.87 25.73
CA SER A 890 23.15 -27.41 24.82
C SER A 890 23.66 -26.37 23.83
N ASN A 891 24.94 -26.44 23.45
CA ASN A 891 25.52 -25.63 22.37
C ASN A 891 25.16 -26.17 20.98
N ASN A 892 24.84 -27.46 20.87
CA ASN A 892 24.32 -28.09 19.67
C ASN A 892 22.80 -28.20 19.80
N TYR A 893 22.09 -27.61 18.89
CA TYR A 893 20.64 -27.58 18.91
C TYR A 893 20.07 -27.82 17.54
N THR A 894 19.15 -28.74 17.45
CA THR A 894 18.38 -29.03 16.24
C THR A 894 16.91 -29.07 16.60
N ALA A 895 16.09 -28.38 15.81
CA ALA A 895 14.65 -28.47 15.96
C ALA A 895 13.98 -28.50 14.59
N PHE A 896 12.82 -29.17 14.55
CA PHE A 896 11.95 -29.28 13.40
C PHE A 896 10.56 -28.86 13.81
N SER A 897 9.84 -28.23 12.89
CA SER A 897 8.41 -27.97 13.04
C SER A 897 7.66 -28.26 11.75
N ALA A 898 6.42 -28.73 11.90
CA ALA A 898 5.48 -28.87 10.82
C ALA A 898 4.15 -28.30 11.28
N ASP A 899 3.69 -27.26 10.61
CA ASP A 899 2.45 -26.57 10.92
C ASP A 899 1.50 -26.70 9.71
N TYR A 900 0.40 -27.40 9.88
CA TYR A 900 -0.65 -27.45 8.88
C TYR A 900 -1.67 -26.35 9.13
N GLN A 901 -1.80 -25.47 8.18
CA GLN A 901 -2.68 -24.30 8.24
C GLN A 901 -3.87 -24.50 7.31
N LEU A 902 -5.06 -24.39 7.85
CA LEU A 902 -6.31 -24.50 7.09
C LEU A 902 -7.32 -23.45 7.58
N PRO A 903 -8.08 -22.85 6.67
CA PRO A 903 -9.19 -22.00 7.04
C PRO A 903 -10.34 -22.89 7.53
N VAL A 904 -10.59 -22.91 8.83
CA VAL A 904 -11.70 -23.68 9.40
C VAL A 904 -13.02 -22.94 9.18
N TRP A 905 -12.98 -21.62 9.28
CA TRP A 905 -14.16 -20.78 9.18
C TRP A 905 -13.75 -19.34 8.90
N TYR A 906 -14.55 -18.63 8.12
CA TYR A 906 -14.43 -17.20 7.90
C TYR A 906 -15.47 -16.49 8.79
N PRO A 907 -15.14 -16.04 10.01
CA PRO A 907 -16.09 -15.35 10.86
C PRO A 907 -16.46 -14.00 10.23
N GLU A 908 -17.74 -13.82 9.99
CA GLU A 908 -18.26 -12.61 9.34
C GLU A 908 -19.19 -11.84 10.29
N GLY A 909 -19.03 -12.05 11.59
CA GLY A 909 -19.77 -11.37 12.64
C GLY A 909 -18.95 -10.27 13.29
N GLY A 910 -19.54 -9.09 13.50
CA GLY A 910 -19.00 -8.01 14.28
C GLY A 910 -19.85 -7.74 15.50
N ILE A 911 -19.29 -7.24 16.56
CA ILE A 911 -20.02 -6.70 17.71
C ILE A 911 -20.19 -5.20 17.50
N GLY A 912 -21.22 -4.83 16.74
CA GLY A 912 -21.50 -3.45 16.34
C GLY A 912 -20.35 -2.88 15.51
N LEU A 913 -20.48 -1.86 14.78
CA LEU A 913 -19.47 -1.20 13.93
C LEU A 913 -18.13 -0.89 14.66
N SER A 914 -17.73 -1.73 15.58
CA SER A 914 -16.60 -1.54 16.47
C SER A 914 -15.36 -2.27 15.96
N LEU A 915 -14.26 -1.67 16.22
CA LEU A 915 -12.83 -1.95 16.13
C LEU A 915 -12.35 -3.44 16.24
N ILE A 916 -13.21 -4.44 16.22
CA ILE A 916 -12.86 -5.85 16.43
C ILE A 916 -12.62 -6.61 15.12
N HIS A 917 -12.76 -5.99 13.96
CA HIS A 917 -12.28 -6.55 12.70
C HIS A 917 -10.78 -6.34 12.52
N ILE A 918 -10.01 -6.87 13.46
CA ILE A 918 -8.54 -6.78 13.49
C ILE A 918 -7.90 -7.91 12.69
N SER A 919 -8.52 -8.45 11.70
CA SER A 919 -7.92 -9.58 10.98
C SER A 919 -7.72 -9.37 9.50
N GLU A 920 -7.93 -8.19 8.97
CA GLU A 920 -7.47 -7.91 7.62
C GLU A 920 -6.04 -7.40 7.63
N PRO A 921 -5.08 -8.15 7.09
CA PRO A 921 -3.88 -7.52 6.59
C PRO A 921 -4.32 -6.62 5.44
N THR A 922 -4.36 -5.31 5.67
CA THR A 922 -4.45 -4.32 4.61
C THR A 922 -3.35 -4.61 3.61
N ARG A 923 -3.69 -5.30 2.55
CA ARG A 923 -2.83 -5.49 1.38
C ARG A 923 -3.24 -4.46 0.36
N HIS A 924 -2.46 -3.41 0.32
CA HIS A 924 -2.39 -2.52 -0.84
C HIS A 924 -1.42 -3.07 -1.87
#